data_0489bdb1fbdf92179c02270f6ef56090
#
_entry.id   0489bdb1fbdf92179c02270f6ef56090
#
_cell.length_a   1.000
_cell.length_b   1.000
_cell.length_c   1.000
_cell.angle_alpha   90.00
_cell.angle_beta   90.00
_cell.angle_gamma   90.00
#
_symmetry.space_group_name_H-M   'P 1'
#
loop_
_entity.id
_entity.type
_entity.pdbx_description
1 polymer ?
#
loop_
_entity_poly.entity_id
_entity_poly.type
_entity_poly.pdbx_seq_one_letter_code
_entity_poly.pdbx_strand_id
1 'polypeptide(L)'
;MRRIVAQMLAVVLALSWVLPLPAAPRKTHSVRPSGKPALRPSPSKSKPQPTSPKAPPEWTGIRLEPSVLTLPSRYATAQLVVLARHRDGRLVDVTAQAKFRTENPKVATVNEFGVVEPTGDGVAVVTATFAGLTARAKVTVQNFATELHLSFANDVLPVLSKAGCNRTGCHGSPKGKNGFKLSLFASEPDWDYLALVKQSFMRRVNRVEPERSLFLLKATAQIPHGGGECIKAGSLDYRLLLEWVRQGLPWGDEKQPQLLSVEVTPKEGSLKVGEGRQLRVLARYSDQSVRDVTRLTHFVSTVPAVAEVDEHGRVTARGYGESVLLAVYMGKVDIARIAVPQPLPPDAEKLFADFKPNNRIDELVLAKLRKLGIPPSPLTSDAEFIRRVYLDAIGTLPTPDEVRQFLSDTDPKKREKLVDALLQRPEFVDFWTMKWGDLLRVKRDFPIHLWDKGMWAFYRFIRTSIAQNKPYDQFVRELLLSEGSGYRDGVANFYRAVPEREPQTWAETVATVFMGVRIDCAKCHSHPYEPWTQNDHHGLAAFFAKVGLKNTPEWGEQIVFFRPDGIFRHTRTGEPVKPKFLGDSQPLELDGTDPRVAFVQWLTSPDNPYFARNIVNRIWFWLFGRGIVHEPDDFRLSNPPSNPELLDYLAGELVKSGYNLRHIYRLILTSRTYQTSSVANDWNRSEQALVHFARYPVRRLMAEQLLDAISQVTEHPEKFPGLPLGFRAIQLPDSRVPSYFLELFGRPDRDIACECERKSETALQHALYLISGEHLERKVRDGQRIKRLLQASLSDDAIMDELWLAALSRFPTDEERQKVRAYLADRLKDAKDNANALREQAWQDVLWALLNTKEFLFNH
;
A
#
# COMPACT_ATOMS: atom_id res chain seq x y z
N MET A 1 36.36 20.60 -22.21
CA MET A 1 35.06 20.02 -21.81
C MET A 1 35.20 18.66 -21.09
N ARG A 2 35.63 17.55 -21.70
CA ARG A 2 35.65 16.22 -21.03
C ARG A 2 36.48 16.11 -19.74
N ARG A 3 37.58 16.81 -19.58
CA ARG A 3 38.40 16.84 -18.35
C ARG A 3 37.79 17.70 -17.25
N ILE A 4 37.07 18.78 -17.59
CA ILE A 4 36.40 19.69 -16.67
C ILE A 4 35.13 19.02 -16.11
N VAL A 5 34.37 18.29 -16.95
CA VAL A 5 33.24 17.48 -16.54
C VAL A 5 33.64 16.38 -15.54
N ALA A 6 34.82 15.76 -15.74
CA ALA A 6 35.31 14.73 -14.81
C ALA A 6 35.77 15.34 -13.46
N GLN A 7 36.31 16.55 -13.43
CA GLN A 7 36.66 17.24 -12.18
C GLN A 7 35.41 17.80 -11.45
N MET A 8 34.41 18.30 -12.18
CA MET A 8 33.15 18.71 -11.61
C MET A 8 32.31 17.50 -11.13
N LEU A 9 32.36 16.37 -11.82
CA LEU A 9 31.75 15.12 -11.33
C LEU A 9 32.36 14.70 -10.00
N ALA A 10 33.65 14.91 -9.78
CA ALA A 10 34.31 14.66 -8.49
C ALA A 10 33.84 15.64 -7.40
N VAL A 11 33.52 16.89 -7.74
CA VAL A 11 32.98 17.89 -6.80
C VAL A 11 31.49 17.60 -6.48
N VAL A 12 30.70 17.25 -7.48
CA VAL A 12 29.30 16.84 -7.32
C VAL A 12 29.19 15.52 -6.52
N LEU A 13 30.09 14.57 -6.77
CA LEU A 13 30.16 13.31 -5.99
C LEU A 13 30.66 13.53 -4.55
N ALA A 14 31.53 14.49 -4.30
CA ALA A 14 32.00 14.82 -2.94
C ALA A 14 30.93 15.51 -2.10
N LEU A 15 30.02 16.29 -2.71
CA LEU A 15 28.85 16.88 -2.03
C LEU A 15 27.72 15.86 -1.75
N SER A 16 27.80 14.63 -2.29
CA SER A 16 26.74 13.62 -2.22
C SER A 16 26.90 12.58 -1.10
N TRP A 17 27.84 12.74 -0.17
CA TRP A 17 28.17 11.73 0.85
C TRP A 17 27.28 11.72 2.11
N VAL A 18 26.18 12.45 2.13
CA VAL A 18 25.33 12.55 3.34
C VAL A 18 24.10 11.63 3.33
N LEU A 19 23.78 10.93 2.22
CA LEU A 19 22.62 10.01 2.19
C LEU A 19 22.99 8.65 1.57
N PRO A 20 22.92 7.54 2.33
CA PRO A 20 23.11 6.21 1.77
C PRO A 20 21.87 5.76 0.98
N LEU A 21 22.08 5.32 -0.27
CA LEU A 21 21.08 4.62 -1.08
C LEU A 21 20.83 3.21 -0.51
N PRO A 22 19.60 2.68 -0.57
CA PRO A 22 19.34 1.30 -0.21
C PRO A 22 20.00 0.33 -1.21
N ALA A 23 20.76 -0.63 -0.70
CA ALA A 23 21.44 -1.64 -1.48
C ALA A 23 20.46 -2.69 -2.00
N ALA A 24 20.51 -2.98 -3.30
CA ALA A 24 19.82 -4.11 -3.92
C ALA A 24 20.37 -5.47 -3.39
N PRO A 25 19.54 -6.52 -3.28
CA PRO A 25 19.98 -7.79 -2.74
C PRO A 25 20.94 -8.51 -3.68
N ARG A 26 22.16 -8.75 -3.22
CA ARG A 26 23.14 -9.59 -3.91
C ARG A 26 22.78 -11.07 -3.72
N LYS A 27 22.63 -11.79 -4.83
CA LYS A 27 22.61 -13.26 -4.84
C LYS A 27 23.97 -13.79 -4.41
N THR A 28 24.04 -14.49 -3.29
CA THR A 28 25.22 -15.19 -2.84
C THR A 28 25.21 -16.61 -3.39
N HIS A 29 26.19 -16.92 -4.24
CA HIS A 29 26.56 -18.29 -4.57
C HIS A 29 27.37 -18.90 -3.41
N SER A 30 26.94 -20.04 -2.94
CA SER A 30 27.63 -20.84 -1.94
C SER A 30 28.85 -21.53 -2.52
N VAL A 31 30.03 -21.26 -1.94
CA VAL A 31 31.22 -22.09 -2.12
C VAL A 31 31.54 -22.72 -0.77
N ARG A 32 31.60 -24.07 -0.74
CA ARG A 32 32.06 -24.84 0.41
C ARG A 32 33.59 -24.79 0.45
N PRO A 33 34.20 -24.75 1.65
CA PRO A 33 35.54 -25.32 1.86
C PRO A 33 35.50 -26.53 2.79
N SER A 34 36.17 -27.56 2.35
CA SER A 34 36.57 -28.75 3.12
C SER A 34 37.77 -28.45 4.00
N GLY A 35 37.71 -28.87 5.27
CA GLY A 35 38.85 -28.84 6.17
C GLY A 35 38.65 -29.80 7.34
N LYS A 36 39.58 -30.72 7.47
CA LYS A 36 39.61 -31.82 8.46
C LYS A 36 39.91 -31.37 9.91
N PRO A 37 39.55 -32.18 10.93
CA PRO A 37 39.51 -31.74 12.31
C PRO A 37 40.84 -31.94 13.06
N ALA A 38 41.14 -31.03 13.99
CA ALA A 38 42.25 -31.14 14.93
C ALA A 38 41.76 -31.63 16.32
N LEU A 39 42.61 -32.38 16.95
CA LEU A 39 42.47 -33.17 18.18
C LEU A 39 42.13 -32.33 19.43
N ARG A 40 41.28 -32.90 20.28
CA ARG A 40 40.97 -32.45 21.66
C ARG A 40 42.07 -32.84 22.67
N PRO A 41 42.34 -32.00 23.66
CA PRO A 41 42.97 -32.45 24.91
C PRO A 41 41.91 -32.85 25.95
N SER A 42 42.25 -33.84 26.74
CA SER A 42 41.46 -34.48 27.79
C SER A 42 41.22 -33.58 29.01
N PRO A 43 40.13 -33.78 29.76
CA PRO A 43 39.78 -32.91 30.87
C PRO A 43 40.45 -33.29 32.16
N SER A 44 41.02 -32.33 32.89
CA SER A 44 41.47 -32.46 34.26
C SER A 44 40.28 -32.38 35.24
N LYS A 45 40.28 -33.29 36.20
CA LYS A 45 39.31 -33.38 37.30
C LYS A 45 39.46 -32.19 38.25
N SER A 46 38.46 -31.27 38.28
CA SER A 46 38.29 -30.24 39.31
C SER A 46 37.26 -30.68 40.36
N LYS A 47 37.53 -30.39 41.63
CA LYS A 47 36.68 -30.65 42.78
C LYS A 47 35.34 -29.92 42.74
N PRO A 48 34.27 -30.44 43.37
CA PRO A 48 32.96 -29.76 43.34
C PRO A 48 32.99 -28.46 44.19
N GLN A 49 32.62 -27.37 43.54
CA GLN A 49 32.30 -26.09 44.21
C GLN A 49 30.88 -26.12 44.81
N PRO A 50 30.62 -25.40 45.90
CA PRO A 50 29.30 -25.33 46.53
C PRO A 50 28.25 -24.75 45.59
N THR A 51 27.12 -25.40 45.53
CA THR A 51 25.94 -24.98 44.70
C THR A 51 25.43 -23.63 45.16
N SER A 52 25.60 -22.63 44.28
CA SER A 52 24.86 -21.37 44.37
C SER A 52 23.34 -21.65 44.36
N PRO A 53 22.52 -20.86 45.06
CA PRO A 53 21.08 -21.03 45.07
C PRO A 53 20.55 -21.00 43.63
N LYS A 54 19.78 -22.02 43.24
CA LYS A 54 19.12 -22.08 41.93
C LYS A 54 18.31 -20.78 41.73
N ALA A 55 18.58 -20.07 40.66
CA ALA A 55 17.76 -18.93 40.27
C ALA A 55 16.28 -19.37 40.24
N PRO A 56 15.35 -18.53 40.71
CA PRO A 56 13.93 -18.88 40.68
C PRO A 56 13.50 -19.21 39.22
N PRO A 57 12.58 -20.16 39.06
CA PRO A 57 12.19 -20.65 37.75
C PRO A 57 11.71 -19.45 36.89
N GLU A 58 12.17 -19.38 35.67
CA GLU A 58 11.83 -18.36 34.70
C GLU A 58 10.31 -18.33 34.40
N TRP A 59 9.68 -19.50 34.48
CA TRP A 59 8.28 -19.73 34.17
C TRP A 59 7.49 -20.09 35.43
N THR A 60 6.33 -19.41 35.61
CA THR A 60 5.48 -19.55 36.80
C THR A 60 4.25 -20.43 36.57
N GLY A 61 3.90 -20.72 35.35
CA GLY A 61 2.77 -21.56 34.97
C GLY A 61 2.61 -21.68 33.46
N ILE A 62 1.85 -22.67 33.03
CA ILE A 62 1.38 -22.79 31.64
C ILE A 62 -0.13 -23.03 31.59
N ARG A 63 -0.77 -22.65 30.51
CA ARG A 63 -2.15 -22.96 30.20
C ARG A 63 -2.32 -23.44 28.77
N LEU A 64 -3.32 -24.26 28.53
CA LEU A 64 -3.67 -24.81 27.22
C LEU A 64 -4.99 -24.17 26.75
N GLU A 65 -5.02 -23.64 25.55
CA GLU A 65 -6.19 -23.00 24.94
C GLU A 65 -6.55 -23.67 23.60
N PRO A 66 -7.83 -24.07 23.46
CA PRO A 66 -8.88 -24.12 24.49
C PRO A 66 -8.63 -25.23 25.51
N SER A 67 -9.09 -25.06 26.74
CA SER A 67 -8.97 -26.08 27.78
C SER A 67 -10.05 -27.17 27.69
N VAL A 68 -11.12 -26.91 26.94
CA VAL A 68 -12.18 -27.86 26.59
C VAL A 68 -12.52 -27.68 25.12
N LEU A 69 -12.61 -28.78 24.39
CA LEU A 69 -12.99 -28.79 22.99
C LEU A 69 -13.81 -30.04 22.63
N THR A 70 -14.65 -29.91 21.62
CA THR A 70 -15.42 -31.01 21.05
C THR A 70 -15.11 -31.13 19.56
N LEU A 71 -14.80 -32.33 19.14
CA LEU A 71 -14.64 -32.72 17.73
C LEU A 71 -15.92 -33.42 17.28
N PRO A 72 -16.79 -32.78 16.48
CA PRO A 72 -18.11 -33.27 16.18
C PRO A 72 -18.16 -34.37 15.11
N SER A 73 -17.04 -34.74 14.53
CA SER A 73 -16.96 -35.77 13.46
C SER A 73 -15.55 -36.33 13.32
N ARG A 74 -15.42 -37.44 12.58
CA ARG A 74 -14.13 -38.10 12.24
C ARG A 74 -13.16 -37.23 11.42
N TYR A 75 -13.59 -36.11 10.85
CA TYR A 75 -12.76 -35.20 10.06
C TYR A 75 -12.54 -33.85 10.74
N ALA A 76 -13.20 -33.61 11.89
CA ALA A 76 -13.02 -32.38 12.65
C ALA A 76 -11.63 -32.36 13.29
N THR A 77 -10.95 -31.21 13.24
CA THR A 77 -9.66 -30.98 13.92
C THR A 77 -9.74 -29.73 14.77
N ALA A 78 -8.84 -29.59 15.74
CA ALA A 78 -8.71 -28.36 16.52
C ALA A 78 -7.24 -28.04 16.82
N GLN A 79 -6.90 -26.77 16.80
CA GLN A 79 -5.57 -26.24 17.17
C GLN A 79 -5.54 -25.95 18.67
N LEU A 80 -4.57 -26.52 19.37
CA LEU A 80 -4.22 -26.16 20.75
C LEU A 80 -3.08 -25.16 20.75
N VAL A 81 -3.16 -24.18 21.66
CA VAL A 81 -2.11 -23.16 21.89
C VAL A 81 -1.64 -23.28 23.34
N VAL A 82 -0.33 -23.32 23.58
CA VAL A 82 0.27 -23.36 24.91
C VAL A 82 0.83 -21.99 25.27
N LEU A 83 0.26 -21.37 26.29
CA LEU A 83 0.70 -20.08 26.81
C LEU A 83 1.43 -20.26 28.14
N ALA A 84 2.70 -19.85 28.20
CA ALA A 84 3.50 -19.85 29.41
C ALA A 84 3.51 -18.46 30.05
N ARG A 85 3.37 -18.40 31.38
CA ARG A 85 3.50 -17.15 32.16
C ARG A 85 4.96 -17.02 32.60
N HIS A 86 5.62 -16.01 32.09
CA HIS A 86 6.96 -15.61 32.55
C HIS A 86 6.87 -14.91 33.92
N ARG A 87 7.97 -14.91 34.69
CA ARG A 87 8.04 -14.31 36.03
C ARG A 87 7.70 -12.80 36.09
N ASP A 88 7.84 -12.07 34.97
CA ASP A 88 7.43 -10.67 34.84
C ASP A 88 5.91 -10.48 34.60
N GLY A 89 5.13 -11.60 34.60
CA GLY A 89 3.71 -11.63 34.37
C GLY A 89 3.27 -11.73 32.91
N ARG A 90 4.21 -11.61 31.96
CA ARG A 90 3.97 -11.68 30.53
C ARG A 90 3.59 -13.10 30.11
N LEU A 91 2.61 -13.21 29.21
CA LEU A 91 2.24 -14.48 28.58
C LEU A 91 3.00 -14.62 27.26
N VAL A 92 3.72 -15.74 27.13
CA VAL A 92 4.50 -16.10 25.95
C VAL A 92 3.91 -17.38 25.36
N ASP A 93 3.76 -17.40 24.04
CA ASP A 93 3.34 -18.61 23.33
C ASP A 93 4.53 -19.56 23.19
N VAL A 94 4.38 -20.74 23.75
CA VAL A 94 5.40 -21.80 23.76
C VAL A 94 4.92 -23.06 23.04
N THR A 95 3.86 -22.96 22.23
CA THR A 95 3.26 -24.08 21.49
C THR A 95 4.30 -24.88 20.71
N ALA A 96 5.20 -24.17 20.05
CA ALA A 96 6.29 -24.77 19.28
C ALA A 96 7.31 -25.56 20.09
N GLN A 97 7.42 -25.28 21.39
CA GLN A 97 8.40 -25.82 22.29
C GLN A 97 7.77 -26.85 23.26
N ALA A 98 6.45 -26.89 23.33
CA ALA A 98 5.70 -27.78 24.18
C ALA A 98 5.70 -29.20 23.62
N LYS A 99 5.75 -30.20 24.52
CA LYS A 99 5.55 -31.59 24.16
C LYS A 99 4.13 -31.99 24.47
N PHE A 100 3.43 -32.48 23.45
CA PHE A 100 2.05 -32.92 23.57
C PHE A 100 1.97 -34.44 23.76
N ARG A 101 0.98 -34.86 24.58
CA ARG A 101 0.64 -36.26 24.78
C ARG A 101 -0.84 -36.41 25.04
N THR A 102 -1.46 -37.45 24.48
CA THR A 102 -2.84 -37.82 24.80
C THR A 102 -2.84 -38.98 25.81
N GLU A 103 -3.79 -38.95 26.74
CA GLU A 103 -4.01 -40.06 27.68
C GLU A 103 -4.81 -41.21 27.06
N ASN A 104 -5.60 -40.90 26.00
CA ASN A 104 -6.38 -41.92 25.28
C ASN A 104 -6.25 -41.79 23.75
N PRO A 105 -5.23 -42.40 23.16
CA PRO A 105 -4.99 -42.33 21.71
C PRO A 105 -6.04 -43.09 20.87
N LYS A 106 -6.91 -43.91 21.51
CA LYS A 106 -8.05 -44.50 20.80
C LYS A 106 -9.22 -43.56 20.60
N VAL A 107 -9.25 -42.39 21.27
CA VAL A 107 -10.25 -41.36 21.13
C VAL A 107 -9.72 -40.18 20.33
N ALA A 108 -8.53 -39.67 20.68
CA ALA A 108 -7.91 -38.55 19.97
C ALA A 108 -6.39 -38.65 20.01
N THR A 109 -5.74 -38.22 18.94
CA THR A 109 -4.30 -37.99 18.85
C THR A 109 -3.99 -36.50 18.78
N VAL A 110 -2.75 -36.13 19.10
CA VAL A 110 -2.25 -34.77 18.98
C VAL A 110 -0.84 -34.82 18.37
N ASN A 111 -0.60 -33.99 17.37
CA ASN A 111 0.72 -33.92 16.73
C ASN A 111 1.65 -32.88 17.40
N GLU A 112 2.87 -32.75 16.91
CA GLU A 112 3.89 -31.82 17.40
C GLU A 112 3.53 -30.33 17.22
N PHE A 113 2.58 -30.01 16.33
CA PHE A 113 2.07 -28.67 16.11
C PHE A 113 0.89 -28.34 17.03
N GLY A 114 0.44 -29.28 17.88
CA GLY A 114 -0.74 -29.09 18.74
C GLY A 114 -2.08 -29.28 18.04
N VAL A 115 -2.08 -29.85 16.83
CA VAL A 115 -3.33 -30.21 16.14
C VAL A 115 -3.88 -31.48 16.70
N VAL A 116 -5.13 -31.46 17.16
CA VAL A 116 -5.87 -32.62 17.68
C VAL A 116 -6.68 -33.24 16.56
N GLU A 117 -6.53 -34.55 16.37
CA GLU A 117 -7.29 -35.35 15.40
C GLU A 117 -8.07 -36.47 16.11
N PRO A 118 -9.33 -36.75 15.73
CA PRO A 118 -10.14 -37.80 16.29
C PRO A 118 -9.71 -39.18 15.80
N THR A 119 -9.80 -40.20 16.66
CA THR A 119 -9.55 -41.61 16.34
C THR A 119 -10.67 -42.54 16.75
N GLY A 120 -11.61 -42.09 17.61
CA GLY A 120 -12.79 -42.83 18.06
C GLY A 120 -13.68 -41.94 18.94
N ASP A 121 -14.91 -42.37 19.17
CA ASP A 121 -15.83 -41.68 20.06
C ASP A 121 -15.42 -41.76 21.54
N GLY A 122 -15.70 -40.68 22.32
CA GLY A 122 -15.41 -40.67 23.76
C GLY A 122 -14.71 -39.40 24.23
N VAL A 123 -14.02 -39.56 25.39
CA VAL A 123 -13.31 -38.43 26.01
C VAL A 123 -11.83 -38.79 26.15
N ALA A 124 -10.96 -37.85 25.78
CA ALA A 124 -9.53 -37.93 26.00
C ALA A 124 -9.03 -36.67 26.72
N VAL A 125 -7.92 -36.79 27.41
CA VAL A 125 -7.19 -35.64 27.96
C VAL A 125 -5.88 -35.49 27.21
N VAL A 126 -5.67 -34.31 26.64
CA VAL A 126 -4.41 -33.91 26.03
C VAL A 126 -3.62 -33.13 27.07
N THR A 127 -2.37 -33.55 27.29
CA THR A 127 -1.42 -32.88 28.20
C THR A 127 -0.33 -32.22 27.38
N ALA A 128 -0.08 -30.93 27.64
CA ALA A 128 1.11 -30.24 27.16
C ALA A 128 2.13 -30.05 28.28
N THR A 129 3.40 -30.24 27.97
CA THR A 129 4.53 -30.11 28.92
C THR A 129 5.54 -29.11 28.35
N PHE A 130 5.94 -28.14 29.18
CA PHE A 130 6.96 -27.14 28.85
C PHE A 130 7.73 -26.75 30.13
N ALA A 131 9.05 -26.75 30.09
CA ALA A 131 9.93 -26.36 31.21
C ALA A 131 9.58 -27.07 32.56
N GLY A 132 9.12 -28.32 32.50
CA GLY A 132 8.68 -29.08 33.66
C GLY A 132 7.28 -28.79 34.18
N LEU A 133 6.58 -27.79 33.59
CA LEU A 133 5.19 -27.44 33.89
C LEU A 133 4.25 -28.21 32.94
N THR A 134 3.04 -28.53 33.44
CA THR A 134 2.01 -29.23 32.66
C THR A 134 0.68 -28.49 32.63
N ALA A 135 -0.01 -28.54 31.48
CA ALA A 135 -1.39 -28.10 31.34
C ALA A 135 -2.22 -29.15 30.60
N ARG A 136 -3.52 -29.20 30.85
CA ARG A 136 -4.40 -30.21 30.30
C ARG A 136 -5.58 -29.60 29.56
N ALA A 137 -6.02 -30.26 28.48
CA ALA A 137 -7.25 -29.95 27.76
C ALA A 137 -8.12 -31.20 27.65
N LYS A 138 -9.42 -31.02 27.91
CA LYS A 138 -10.42 -32.09 27.73
C LYS A 138 -10.90 -32.10 26.29
N VAL A 139 -10.75 -33.21 25.61
CA VAL A 139 -11.18 -33.41 24.21
C VAL A 139 -12.35 -34.41 24.23
N THR A 140 -13.48 -33.99 23.67
CA THR A 140 -14.61 -34.89 23.46
C THR A 140 -14.77 -35.14 21.96
N VAL A 141 -14.77 -36.39 21.55
CA VAL A 141 -15.03 -36.78 20.15
C VAL A 141 -16.44 -37.37 20.10
N GLN A 142 -17.23 -36.92 19.15
CA GLN A 142 -18.58 -37.36 18.92
C GLN A 142 -18.80 -37.75 17.47
N ASN A 143 -19.69 -38.67 17.21
CA ASN A 143 -20.10 -39.12 15.88
C ASN A 143 -18.94 -39.61 15.00
N PHE A 144 -17.87 -40.17 15.60
CA PHE A 144 -16.74 -40.70 14.84
C PHE A 144 -17.16 -41.91 13.98
N ALA A 145 -17.96 -42.82 14.54
CA ALA A 145 -18.47 -43.98 13.85
C ALA A 145 -19.67 -43.67 12.94
N THR A 146 -20.31 -42.51 13.12
CA THR A 146 -21.49 -42.12 12.33
C THR A 146 -21.08 -41.82 10.90
N GLU A 147 -21.84 -42.28 9.93
CA GLU A 147 -21.67 -41.92 8.55
C GLU A 147 -21.96 -40.42 8.38
N LEU A 148 -20.96 -39.67 7.96
CA LEU A 148 -21.06 -38.23 7.74
C LEU A 148 -21.37 -37.98 6.27
N HIS A 149 -22.46 -37.33 5.96
CA HIS A 149 -22.75 -36.85 4.60
C HIS A 149 -21.83 -35.65 4.28
N LEU A 150 -20.82 -35.91 3.46
CA LEU A 150 -19.83 -34.90 3.11
C LEU A 150 -20.39 -33.87 2.14
N SER A 151 -20.10 -32.60 2.41
CA SER A 151 -20.40 -31.48 1.52
C SER A 151 -19.19 -31.13 0.68
N PHE A 152 -19.40 -30.95 -0.63
CA PHE A 152 -18.31 -30.49 -1.49
C PHE A 152 -17.80 -29.12 -1.04
N ALA A 153 -18.68 -28.15 -0.80
CA ALA A 153 -18.31 -26.77 -0.45
C ALA A 153 -17.66 -26.67 0.94
N ASN A 154 -18.17 -27.43 1.94
CA ASN A 154 -17.76 -27.27 3.34
C ASN A 154 -16.67 -28.24 3.79
N ASP A 155 -16.46 -29.34 3.09
CA ASP A 155 -15.52 -30.40 3.50
C ASP A 155 -14.44 -30.67 2.44
N VAL A 156 -14.82 -30.83 1.17
CA VAL A 156 -13.90 -31.21 0.07
C VAL A 156 -13.10 -30.02 -0.45
N LEU A 157 -13.80 -28.95 -0.78
CA LEU A 157 -13.17 -27.77 -1.40
C LEU A 157 -12.14 -27.06 -0.48
N PRO A 158 -12.34 -26.98 0.86
CA PRO A 158 -11.31 -26.50 1.76
C PRO A 158 -10.00 -27.29 1.71
N VAL A 159 -10.07 -28.62 1.60
CA VAL A 159 -8.89 -29.48 1.43
C VAL A 159 -8.17 -29.19 0.12
N LEU A 160 -8.90 -29.09 -0.99
CA LEU A 160 -8.32 -28.75 -2.29
C LEU A 160 -7.70 -27.34 -2.30
N SER A 161 -8.33 -26.40 -1.61
CA SER A 161 -7.82 -25.04 -1.47
C SER A 161 -6.53 -25.00 -0.65
N LYS A 162 -6.48 -25.69 0.49
CA LYS A 162 -5.26 -25.81 1.31
C LYS A 162 -4.12 -26.47 0.56
N ALA A 163 -4.41 -27.53 -0.20
CA ALA A 163 -3.45 -28.21 -1.05
C ALA A 163 -2.95 -27.36 -2.22
N GLY A 164 -3.51 -26.15 -2.43
CA GLY A 164 -3.08 -25.21 -3.44
C GLY A 164 -3.61 -25.51 -4.85
N CYS A 165 -4.56 -26.44 -4.99
CA CYS A 165 -5.10 -26.83 -6.31
C CYS A 165 -5.71 -25.65 -7.06
N ASN A 166 -6.34 -24.71 -6.35
CA ASN A 166 -7.04 -23.53 -6.91
C ASN A 166 -6.24 -22.21 -6.83
N ARG A 167 -4.91 -22.27 -6.71
CA ARG A 167 -4.04 -21.09 -6.76
C ARG A 167 -3.76 -20.64 -8.19
N THR A 168 -3.31 -19.38 -8.36
CA THR A 168 -2.99 -18.78 -9.67
C THR A 168 -1.95 -19.55 -10.48
N GLY A 169 -0.98 -20.18 -9.80
CA GLY A 169 0.04 -21.04 -10.46
C GLY A 169 -0.46 -22.41 -10.89
N CYS A 170 -1.63 -22.84 -10.41
CA CYS A 170 -2.23 -24.15 -10.59
C CYS A 170 -3.56 -24.05 -11.38
N HIS A 171 -4.59 -24.79 -10.96
CA HIS A 171 -5.89 -24.83 -11.66
C HIS A 171 -6.72 -23.57 -11.47
N GLY A 172 -6.38 -22.67 -10.51
CA GLY A 172 -7.01 -21.35 -10.34
C GLY A 172 -6.49 -20.28 -11.32
N SER A 173 -5.59 -20.61 -12.25
CA SER A 173 -5.16 -19.66 -13.29
C SER A 173 -6.31 -19.36 -14.27
N PRO A 174 -6.29 -18.21 -14.99
CA PRO A 174 -7.41 -17.83 -15.89
C PRO A 174 -7.81 -18.89 -16.92
N LYS A 175 -6.84 -19.67 -17.40
CA LYS A 175 -7.07 -20.77 -18.36
C LYS A 175 -7.08 -22.15 -17.70
N GLY A 176 -6.84 -22.24 -16.38
CA GLY A 176 -6.60 -23.51 -15.70
C GLY A 176 -5.31 -24.20 -16.18
N LYS A 177 -5.19 -25.50 -15.93
CA LYS A 177 -4.07 -26.35 -16.40
C LYS A 177 -4.66 -27.63 -17.06
N ASN A 178 -4.20 -27.92 -18.26
CA ASN A 178 -4.60 -29.14 -19.01
C ASN A 178 -6.13 -29.32 -19.05
N GLY A 179 -6.90 -28.26 -19.33
CA GLY A 179 -8.35 -28.31 -19.43
C GLY A 179 -9.08 -28.50 -18.08
N PHE A 180 -8.38 -28.37 -16.95
CA PHE A 180 -8.99 -28.31 -15.63
C PHE A 180 -8.77 -26.93 -15.01
N LYS A 181 -9.89 -26.21 -14.81
CA LYS A 181 -9.93 -24.89 -14.19
C LYS A 181 -10.79 -24.97 -12.93
N LEU A 182 -10.26 -24.44 -11.83
CA LEU A 182 -10.98 -24.18 -10.59
C LEU A 182 -11.12 -22.68 -10.39
N SER A 183 -12.09 -22.27 -9.58
CA SER A 183 -12.20 -20.89 -9.13
C SER A 183 -11.04 -20.53 -8.21
N LEU A 184 -10.58 -19.30 -8.28
CA LEU A 184 -9.45 -18.84 -7.46
C LEU A 184 -9.87 -18.81 -5.97
N PHE A 185 -9.10 -19.50 -5.12
CA PHE A 185 -9.35 -19.63 -3.69
C PHE A 185 -10.77 -20.09 -3.29
N ALA A 186 -11.38 -20.95 -4.11
CA ALA A 186 -12.72 -21.48 -3.87
C ALA A 186 -13.84 -20.42 -3.87
N SER A 187 -13.69 -19.38 -4.66
CA SER A 187 -14.65 -18.28 -4.75
C SER A 187 -15.99 -18.65 -5.41
N GLU A 188 -16.01 -19.72 -6.21
CA GLU A 188 -17.23 -20.23 -6.91
C GLU A 188 -17.36 -21.74 -6.73
N PRO A 189 -17.86 -22.22 -5.56
CA PRO A 189 -17.95 -23.66 -5.28
C PRO A 189 -18.75 -24.46 -6.30
N ASP A 190 -19.86 -23.89 -6.83
CA ASP A 190 -20.70 -24.55 -7.86
C ASP A 190 -19.91 -24.83 -9.13
N TRP A 191 -19.12 -23.83 -9.58
CA TRP A 191 -18.24 -24.01 -10.73
C TRP A 191 -17.18 -25.07 -10.48
N ASP A 192 -16.56 -25.06 -9.29
CA ASP A 192 -15.50 -26.01 -8.92
C ASP A 192 -16.03 -27.44 -8.90
N TYR A 193 -17.24 -27.64 -8.38
CA TYR A 193 -17.92 -28.94 -8.40
C TYR A 193 -18.16 -29.42 -9.84
N LEU A 194 -18.75 -28.56 -10.68
CA LEU A 194 -18.98 -28.89 -12.08
C LEU A 194 -17.68 -29.21 -12.82
N ALA A 195 -16.64 -28.42 -12.57
CA ALA A 195 -15.34 -28.62 -13.17
C ALA A 195 -14.71 -29.96 -12.76
N LEU A 196 -14.77 -30.32 -11.50
CA LEU A 196 -14.19 -31.57 -11.01
C LEU A 196 -15.00 -32.81 -11.39
N VAL A 197 -16.33 -32.72 -11.20
CA VAL A 197 -17.23 -33.89 -11.24
C VAL A 197 -17.84 -34.12 -12.64
N LYS A 198 -18.23 -33.06 -13.36
CA LYS A 198 -19.04 -33.18 -14.61
C LYS A 198 -18.25 -32.93 -15.86
N GLN A 199 -17.32 -32.00 -15.88
CA GLN A 199 -16.58 -31.65 -17.09
C GLN A 199 -15.69 -32.79 -17.58
N SER A 200 -15.38 -32.78 -18.87
CA SER A 200 -14.53 -33.77 -19.56
C SER A 200 -15.01 -35.22 -19.34
N PHE A 201 -16.32 -35.44 -19.42
CA PHE A 201 -16.94 -36.74 -19.27
C PHE A 201 -16.60 -37.45 -17.96
N MET A 202 -16.53 -36.71 -16.87
CA MET A 202 -16.22 -37.21 -15.52
C MET A 202 -14.86 -37.92 -15.38
N ARG A 203 -13.91 -37.74 -16.31
CA ARG A 203 -12.63 -38.47 -16.30
C ARG A 203 -11.77 -38.21 -15.06
N ARG A 204 -12.06 -37.16 -14.28
CA ARG A 204 -11.27 -36.79 -13.10
C ARG A 204 -11.62 -37.61 -11.86
N VAL A 205 -12.78 -38.23 -11.87
CA VAL A 205 -13.34 -39.00 -10.74
C VAL A 205 -13.68 -40.42 -11.21
N ASN A 206 -13.47 -41.43 -10.37
CA ASN A 206 -13.83 -42.80 -10.64
C ASN A 206 -14.71 -43.33 -9.51
N ARG A 207 -16.00 -43.52 -9.77
CA ARG A 207 -17.01 -43.97 -8.78
C ARG A 207 -16.96 -45.48 -8.54
N VAL A 208 -16.40 -46.25 -9.51
CA VAL A 208 -16.32 -47.72 -9.40
C VAL A 208 -15.10 -48.13 -8.58
N GLU A 209 -13.97 -47.47 -8.83
CA GLU A 209 -12.71 -47.67 -8.09
C GLU A 209 -12.23 -46.29 -7.55
N PRO A 210 -12.80 -45.82 -6.45
CA PRO A 210 -12.57 -44.45 -5.91
C PRO A 210 -11.10 -44.07 -5.75
N GLU A 211 -10.26 -44.99 -5.32
CA GLU A 211 -8.81 -44.84 -5.15
C GLU A 211 -8.09 -44.54 -6.48
N ARG A 212 -8.67 -44.91 -7.62
CA ARG A 212 -8.14 -44.68 -8.96
C ARG A 212 -8.69 -43.42 -9.60
N SER A 213 -9.37 -42.55 -8.82
CA SER A 213 -9.78 -41.23 -9.29
C SER A 213 -8.56 -40.42 -9.73
N LEU A 214 -8.59 -39.88 -10.97
CA LEU A 214 -7.46 -39.17 -11.56
C LEU A 214 -6.98 -37.99 -10.70
N PHE A 215 -7.91 -37.24 -10.08
CA PHE A 215 -7.54 -36.11 -9.22
C PHE A 215 -6.80 -36.57 -7.95
N LEU A 216 -7.15 -37.73 -7.36
CA LEU A 216 -6.44 -38.32 -6.22
C LEU A 216 -5.05 -38.81 -6.61
N LEU A 217 -4.96 -39.57 -7.72
CA LEU A 217 -3.68 -40.06 -8.23
C LEU A 217 -2.71 -38.93 -8.57
N LYS A 218 -3.22 -37.80 -9.11
CA LYS A 218 -2.44 -36.61 -9.39
C LYS A 218 -2.01 -35.87 -8.11
N ALA A 219 -2.96 -35.64 -7.20
CA ALA A 219 -2.69 -34.93 -5.95
C ALA A 219 -1.69 -35.66 -5.05
N THR A 220 -1.63 -37.00 -5.09
CA THR A 220 -0.70 -37.85 -4.34
C THR A 220 0.58 -38.20 -5.11
N ALA A 221 0.79 -37.61 -6.27
CA ALA A 221 1.91 -37.88 -7.18
C ALA A 221 2.10 -39.37 -7.54
N GLN A 222 1.07 -40.22 -7.39
CA GLN A 222 1.10 -41.62 -7.85
C GLN A 222 1.20 -41.71 -9.38
N ILE A 223 0.82 -40.67 -10.06
CA ILE A 223 1.10 -40.44 -11.47
C ILE A 223 1.69 -39.05 -11.68
N PRO A 224 2.45 -38.81 -12.76
CA PRO A 224 3.13 -37.50 -12.96
C PRO A 224 2.19 -36.31 -12.84
N HIS A 225 2.53 -35.37 -11.96
CA HIS A 225 1.76 -34.13 -11.70
C HIS A 225 2.70 -32.93 -11.66
N GLY A 226 2.38 -31.88 -12.44
CA GLY A 226 3.20 -30.66 -12.50
C GLY A 226 3.26 -29.89 -11.17
N GLY A 227 2.30 -30.09 -10.26
CA GLY A 227 2.30 -29.54 -8.90
C GLY A 227 3.03 -30.43 -7.85
N GLY A 228 3.55 -31.59 -8.23
CA GLY A 228 4.14 -32.57 -7.30
C GLY A 228 3.11 -33.24 -6.40
N GLU A 229 3.54 -33.75 -5.25
CA GLU A 229 2.68 -34.28 -4.19
C GLU A 229 2.06 -33.09 -3.41
N CYS A 230 0.76 -32.91 -3.56
CA CYS A 230 -0.01 -31.86 -2.88
C CYS A 230 -0.77 -32.41 -1.65
N ILE A 231 -1.09 -33.69 -1.66
CA ILE A 231 -1.84 -34.39 -0.61
C ILE A 231 -1.12 -35.71 -0.31
N LYS A 232 -0.73 -35.93 0.93
CA LYS A 232 -0.07 -37.15 1.34
C LYS A 232 -1.04 -38.33 1.36
N ALA A 233 -0.69 -39.43 0.69
CA ALA A 233 -1.50 -40.64 0.70
C ALA A 233 -1.74 -41.14 2.14
N GLY A 234 -2.97 -41.54 2.43
CA GLY A 234 -3.40 -42.01 3.78
C GLY A 234 -3.58 -40.91 4.83
N SER A 235 -3.28 -39.62 4.53
CA SER A 235 -3.55 -38.49 5.43
C SER A 235 -5.07 -38.31 5.67
N LEU A 236 -5.41 -37.51 6.66
CA LEU A 236 -6.82 -37.14 6.93
C LEU A 236 -7.49 -36.53 5.67
N ASP A 237 -6.78 -35.66 4.98
CA ASP A 237 -7.21 -35.02 3.73
C ASP A 237 -7.49 -36.05 2.64
N TYR A 238 -6.56 -36.98 2.43
CA TYR A 238 -6.76 -38.05 1.45
C TYR A 238 -7.97 -38.93 1.80
N ARG A 239 -8.12 -39.32 3.07
CA ARG A 239 -9.25 -40.13 3.53
C ARG A 239 -10.59 -39.45 3.35
N LEU A 240 -10.65 -38.12 3.63
CA LEU A 240 -11.85 -37.33 3.41
C LEU A 240 -12.22 -37.29 1.91
N LEU A 241 -11.28 -36.97 1.06
CA LEU A 241 -11.51 -36.92 -0.39
C LEU A 241 -11.91 -38.28 -0.96
N LEU A 242 -11.26 -39.34 -0.51
CA LEU A 242 -11.59 -40.72 -0.93
C LEU A 242 -13.00 -41.11 -0.51
N GLU A 243 -13.38 -40.82 0.74
CA GLU A 243 -14.72 -41.08 1.27
C GLU A 243 -15.80 -40.32 0.49
N TRP A 244 -15.53 -39.04 0.16
CA TRP A 244 -16.44 -38.25 -0.67
C TRP A 244 -16.71 -38.91 -2.05
N VAL A 245 -15.68 -39.50 -2.66
CA VAL A 245 -15.86 -40.25 -3.90
C VAL A 245 -16.68 -41.50 -3.67
N ARG A 246 -16.45 -42.25 -2.57
CA ARG A 246 -17.20 -43.44 -2.18
C ARG A 246 -18.67 -43.15 -1.95
N GLN A 247 -19.01 -41.99 -1.38
CA GLN A 247 -20.37 -41.53 -1.19
C GLN A 247 -21.07 -41.09 -2.50
N GLY A 248 -20.41 -41.23 -3.62
CA GLY A 248 -21.00 -40.93 -4.93
C GLY A 248 -20.86 -39.47 -5.36
N LEU A 249 -19.91 -38.74 -4.76
CA LEU A 249 -19.60 -37.33 -5.05
C LEU A 249 -20.75 -36.37 -4.71
N PRO A 250 -21.30 -36.38 -3.48
CA PRO A 250 -22.40 -35.49 -3.14
C PRO A 250 -21.97 -34.02 -3.21
N TRP A 251 -22.87 -33.15 -3.67
CA TRP A 251 -22.75 -31.72 -3.54
C TRP A 251 -22.84 -31.28 -2.07
N GLY A 252 -23.74 -31.92 -1.34
CA GLY A 252 -24.22 -31.59 -0.02
C GLY A 252 -25.75 -31.38 -0.03
N ASP A 253 -26.29 -31.09 1.12
CA ASP A 253 -27.73 -30.80 1.26
C ASP A 253 -28.06 -29.39 0.79
N GLU A 254 -29.27 -29.15 0.27
CA GLU A 254 -29.75 -27.82 -0.14
C GLU A 254 -29.72 -26.81 1.03
N LYS A 255 -29.87 -27.26 2.26
CA LYS A 255 -29.83 -26.45 3.49
C LYS A 255 -28.49 -26.50 4.21
N GLN A 256 -27.43 -26.90 3.51
CA GLN A 256 -26.08 -26.94 4.14
C GLN A 256 -25.67 -25.58 4.69
N PRO A 257 -24.97 -25.54 5.85
CA PRO A 257 -24.49 -24.30 6.43
C PRO A 257 -23.58 -23.54 5.49
N GLN A 258 -23.79 -22.23 5.37
CA GLN A 258 -22.96 -21.34 4.54
C GLN A 258 -21.90 -20.66 5.40
N LEU A 259 -20.67 -20.57 4.89
CA LEU A 259 -19.58 -19.87 5.56
C LEU A 259 -19.86 -18.36 5.57
N LEU A 260 -20.02 -17.78 6.76
CA LEU A 260 -20.27 -16.35 6.95
C LEU A 260 -18.98 -15.57 7.12
N SER A 261 -18.12 -15.98 8.05
CA SER A 261 -16.87 -15.26 8.39
C SER A 261 -15.81 -16.20 8.93
N VAL A 262 -14.58 -15.71 8.92
CA VAL A 262 -13.44 -16.30 9.63
C VAL A 262 -12.90 -15.31 10.65
N GLU A 263 -12.33 -15.83 11.74
CA GLU A 263 -11.76 -15.05 12.82
C GLU A 263 -10.41 -15.63 13.22
N VAL A 264 -9.34 -14.84 13.06
CA VAL A 264 -7.98 -15.21 13.52
C VAL A 264 -7.75 -14.73 14.94
N THR A 265 -7.11 -15.53 15.74
CA THR A 265 -6.73 -15.22 17.13
C THR A 265 -5.27 -15.57 17.36
N PRO A 266 -4.48 -14.67 18.01
CA PRO A 266 -4.84 -13.31 18.43
C PRO A 266 -4.87 -12.32 17.27
N LYS A 267 -5.68 -11.27 17.38
CA LYS A 267 -5.77 -10.15 16.41
C LYS A 267 -4.52 -9.28 16.43
N GLU A 268 -3.91 -9.11 17.60
CA GLU A 268 -2.69 -8.33 17.79
C GLU A 268 -1.71 -9.10 18.67
N GLY A 269 -0.43 -8.87 18.42
CA GLY A 269 0.66 -9.44 19.23
C GLY A 269 1.89 -8.55 19.20
N SER A 270 2.63 -8.59 20.34
CA SER A 270 3.98 -8.01 20.41
C SER A 270 4.94 -9.14 20.72
N LEU A 271 5.97 -9.30 19.88
CA LEU A 271 6.98 -10.35 19.99
C LEU A 271 8.38 -9.75 20.05
N LYS A 272 9.30 -10.45 20.68
CA LYS A 272 10.74 -10.19 20.53
C LYS A 272 11.28 -10.97 19.35
N VAL A 273 12.36 -10.49 18.75
CA VAL A 273 13.05 -11.22 17.67
C VAL A 273 13.38 -12.64 18.15
N GLY A 274 13.02 -13.64 17.36
CA GLY A 274 13.16 -15.07 17.67
C GLY A 274 11.98 -15.68 18.44
N GLU A 275 11.09 -14.88 19.03
CA GLU A 275 9.86 -15.40 19.66
C GLU A 275 8.86 -15.85 18.59
N GLY A 276 8.03 -16.83 18.94
CA GLY A 276 6.98 -17.37 18.09
C GLY A 276 5.58 -17.13 18.66
N ARG A 277 4.59 -17.29 17.79
CA ARG A 277 3.16 -17.27 18.15
C ARG A 277 2.37 -18.20 17.25
N GLN A 278 1.50 -19.03 17.82
CA GLN A 278 0.56 -19.84 17.07
C GLN A 278 -0.73 -19.03 16.81
N LEU A 279 -1.11 -18.92 15.55
CA LEU A 279 -2.42 -18.41 15.15
C LEU A 279 -3.44 -19.54 15.18
N ARG A 280 -4.67 -19.20 15.57
CA ARG A 280 -5.83 -20.06 15.51
C ARG A 280 -6.90 -19.38 14.67
N VAL A 281 -7.59 -20.14 13.80
CA VAL A 281 -8.62 -19.59 12.90
C VAL A 281 -9.92 -20.34 13.10
N LEU A 282 -10.97 -19.61 13.39
CA LEU A 282 -12.33 -20.13 13.57
C LEU A 282 -13.22 -19.65 12.42
N ALA A 283 -13.97 -20.55 11.81
CA ALA A 283 -14.98 -20.28 10.79
C ALA A 283 -16.37 -20.33 11.41
N ARG A 284 -17.18 -19.31 11.13
CA ARG A 284 -18.59 -19.20 11.55
C ARG A 284 -19.51 -19.46 10.38
N TYR A 285 -20.53 -20.29 10.60
CA TYR A 285 -21.48 -20.70 9.59
C TYR A 285 -22.88 -20.17 9.89
N SER A 286 -23.79 -20.24 8.90
CA SER A 286 -25.16 -19.72 8.96
C SER A 286 -26.07 -20.46 9.96
N ASP A 287 -25.71 -21.68 10.32
CA ASP A 287 -26.35 -22.46 11.38
C ASP A 287 -25.83 -22.17 12.80
N GLN A 288 -25.03 -21.09 12.95
CA GLN A 288 -24.33 -20.68 14.16
C GLN A 288 -23.19 -21.63 14.59
N SER A 289 -22.91 -22.68 13.83
CA SER A 289 -21.79 -23.57 14.13
C SER A 289 -20.45 -22.84 13.96
N VAL A 290 -19.48 -23.22 14.80
CA VAL A 290 -18.11 -22.68 14.76
C VAL A 290 -17.16 -23.86 14.59
N ARG A 291 -16.32 -23.80 13.55
CA ARG A 291 -15.32 -24.84 13.26
C ARG A 291 -13.93 -24.27 13.34
N ASP A 292 -13.01 -25.02 13.95
CA ASP A 292 -11.58 -24.70 13.88
C ASP A 292 -11.04 -25.09 12.50
N VAL A 293 -10.68 -24.11 11.72
CA VAL A 293 -10.19 -24.29 10.35
C VAL A 293 -8.71 -23.92 10.20
N THR A 294 -7.98 -23.80 11.33
CA THR A 294 -6.57 -23.40 11.35
C THR A 294 -5.73 -24.23 10.39
N ARG A 295 -5.90 -25.57 10.42
CA ARG A 295 -5.20 -26.51 9.55
C ARG A 295 -5.49 -26.29 8.06
N LEU A 296 -6.71 -25.84 7.73
CA LEU A 296 -7.19 -25.62 6.36
C LEU A 296 -7.00 -24.18 5.88
N THR A 297 -6.52 -23.31 6.75
CA THR A 297 -6.28 -21.89 6.44
C THR A 297 -4.96 -21.71 5.71
N HIS A 298 -4.96 -20.79 4.75
CA HIS A 298 -3.75 -20.34 4.07
C HIS A 298 -3.27 -19.04 4.73
N PHE A 299 -2.00 -19.04 5.16
CA PHE A 299 -1.40 -17.89 5.83
C PHE A 299 -0.40 -17.17 4.95
N VAL A 300 -0.40 -15.84 5.01
CA VAL A 300 0.52 -14.97 4.26
C VAL A 300 0.99 -13.82 5.15
N SER A 301 2.28 -13.56 5.18
CA SER A 301 2.85 -12.37 5.82
C SER A 301 3.05 -11.25 4.82
N THR A 302 2.62 -10.03 5.16
CA THR A 302 2.84 -8.84 4.31
C THR A 302 4.30 -8.36 4.39
N VAL A 303 4.99 -8.61 5.51
CA VAL A 303 6.40 -8.25 5.72
C VAL A 303 7.15 -9.42 6.36
N PRO A 304 7.53 -10.47 5.58
CA PRO A 304 8.19 -11.65 6.12
C PRO A 304 9.52 -11.36 6.84
N ALA A 305 10.19 -10.27 6.47
CA ALA A 305 11.41 -9.81 7.14
C ALA A 305 11.18 -9.37 8.60
N VAL A 306 9.96 -9.00 8.97
CA VAL A 306 9.55 -8.66 10.35
C VAL A 306 8.97 -9.87 11.06
N ALA A 307 7.96 -10.51 10.48
CA ALA A 307 7.33 -11.71 11.02
C ALA A 307 6.98 -12.67 9.87
N GLU A 308 7.53 -13.87 9.92
CA GLU A 308 7.23 -14.96 8.99
C GLU A 308 6.11 -15.83 9.57
N VAL A 309 5.28 -16.43 8.71
CA VAL A 309 4.24 -17.39 9.11
C VAL A 309 4.34 -18.63 8.24
N ASP A 310 4.29 -19.80 8.86
CA ASP A 310 4.32 -21.09 8.15
C ASP A 310 2.92 -21.58 7.76
N GLU A 311 2.85 -22.72 7.09
CA GLU A 311 1.59 -23.34 6.65
C GLU A 311 0.67 -23.81 7.78
N HIS A 312 1.19 -23.97 9.00
CA HIS A 312 0.45 -24.35 10.20
C HIS A 312 -0.02 -23.13 11.00
N GLY A 313 0.27 -21.90 10.55
CA GLY A 313 -0.08 -20.67 11.26
C GLY A 313 0.87 -20.33 12.39
N ARG A 314 2.08 -20.92 12.41
CA ARG A 314 3.11 -20.56 13.38
C ARG A 314 3.85 -19.33 12.88
N VAL A 315 3.78 -18.27 13.65
CA VAL A 315 4.49 -17.00 13.42
C VAL A 315 5.86 -17.07 14.07
N THR A 316 6.88 -16.53 13.41
CA THR A 316 8.21 -16.31 13.96
C THR A 316 8.65 -14.89 13.70
N ALA A 317 8.99 -14.15 14.75
CA ALA A 317 9.53 -12.77 14.63
C ALA A 317 10.97 -12.83 14.11
N ARG A 318 11.25 -12.13 13.00
CA ARG A 318 12.55 -12.13 12.30
C ARG A 318 13.31 -10.83 12.44
N GLY A 319 12.61 -9.71 12.47
CA GLY A 319 13.21 -8.37 12.53
C GLY A 319 12.26 -7.36 13.15
N TYR A 320 12.75 -6.15 13.37
CA TYR A 320 11.99 -5.08 14.02
C TYR A 320 10.99 -4.41 13.07
N GLY A 321 9.83 -4.01 13.59
CA GLY A 321 8.77 -3.33 12.87
C GLY A 321 7.39 -3.92 13.12
N GLU A 322 6.50 -3.81 12.13
CA GLU A 322 5.16 -4.41 12.16
C GLU A 322 4.93 -5.21 10.88
N SER A 323 4.30 -6.36 11.02
CA SER A 323 3.79 -7.15 9.89
C SER A 323 2.33 -7.51 10.11
N VAL A 324 1.56 -7.51 9.04
CA VAL A 324 0.20 -8.02 9.01
C VAL A 324 0.22 -9.43 8.44
N LEU A 325 -0.44 -10.35 9.15
CA LEU A 325 -0.58 -11.74 8.76
C LEU A 325 -2.01 -11.96 8.28
N LEU A 326 -2.16 -12.46 7.07
CA LEU A 326 -3.46 -12.77 6.47
C LEU A 326 -3.79 -14.24 6.75
N ALA A 327 -5.02 -14.50 7.21
CA ALA A 327 -5.60 -15.82 7.32
C ALA A 327 -6.70 -15.95 6.26
N VAL A 328 -6.46 -16.75 5.21
CA VAL A 328 -7.39 -16.90 4.08
C VAL A 328 -8.01 -18.29 4.11
N TYR A 329 -9.32 -18.37 4.19
CA TYR A 329 -10.08 -19.60 4.16
C TYR A 329 -11.32 -19.44 3.28
N MET A 330 -11.41 -20.23 2.21
CA MET A 330 -12.57 -20.28 1.31
C MET A 330 -13.05 -18.88 0.84
N GLY A 331 -12.12 -18.04 0.38
CA GLY A 331 -12.40 -16.69 -0.08
C GLY A 331 -12.71 -15.66 1.03
N LYS A 332 -12.77 -16.07 2.30
CA LYS A 332 -12.86 -15.16 3.44
C LYS A 332 -11.48 -14.86 3.98
N VAL A 333 -11.26 -13.61 4.40
CA VAL A 333 -9.97 -13.13 4.91
C VAL A 333 -10.16 -12.48 6.27
N ASP A 334 -9.22 -12.74 7.17
CA ASP A 334 -9.07 -12.00 8.40
C ASP A 334 -7.58 -11.77 8.70
N ILE A 335 -7.25 -10.81 9.56
CA ILE A 335 -5.88 -10.37 9.78
C ILE A 335 -5.46 -10.39 11.24
N ALA A 336 -4.17 -10.68 11.45
CA ALA A 336 -3.48 -10.47 12.73
C ALA A 336 -2.32 -9.49 12.54
N ARG A 337 -2.14 -8.55 13.49
CA ARG A 337 -1.03 -7.58 13.49
C ARG A 337 0.04 -8.02 14.47
N ILE A 338 1.26 -8.18 14.01
CA ILE A 338 2.41 -8.54 14.84
C ILE A 338 3.41 -7.40 14.85
N ALA A 339 3.57 -6.79 16.01
CA ALA A 339 4.61 -5.81 16.28
C ALA A 339 5.84 -6.49 16.87
N VAL A 340 7.01 -6.13 16.38
CA VAL A 340 8.32 -6.54 16.92
C VAL A 340 9.08 -5.26 17.28
N PRO A 341 8.90 -4.74 18.52
CA PRO A 341 9.50 -3.49 18.93
C PRO A 341 11.03 -3.57 18.97
N GLN A 342 11.69 -2.52 18.51
CA GLN A 342 13.12 -2.35 18.67
C GLN A 342 13.42 -2.01 20.13
N PRO A 343 14.36 -2.72 20.80
CA PRO A 343 14.81 -2.34 22.14
C PRO A 343 15.58 -1.03 22.10
N LEU A 344 15.22 -0.09 22.94
CA LEU A 344 15.84 1.22 22.99
C LEU A 344 16.68 1.37 24.28
N PRO A 345 17.90 1.89 24.19
CA PRO A 345 18.66 2.32 25.36
C PRO A 345 18.08 3.65 25.93
N PRO A 346 18.40 3.99 27.19
CA PRO A 346 17.84 5.16 27.87
C PRO A 346 18.07 6.50 27.17
N ASP A 347 19.17 6.67 26.45
CA ASP A 347 19.49 7.86 25.68
C ASP A 347 18.60 8.04 24.46
N ALA A 348 18.12 6.95 23.84
CA ALA A 348 17.17 6.99 22.73
C ALA A 348 15.76 7.44 23.19
N GLU A 349 15.39 7.22 24.45
CA GLU A 349 14.13 7.73 25.03
C GLU A 349 14.07 9.25 25.03
N LYS A 350 15.21 9.94 25.12
CA LYS A 350 15.28 11.39 25.02
C LYS A 350 14.75 11.91 23.70
N LEU A 351 14.99 11.21 22.58
CA LEU A 351 14.48 11.59 21.25
C LEU A 351 12.94 11.66 21.21
N PHE A 352 12.26 10.78 21.96
CA PHE A 352 10.81 10.85 22.09
C PHE A 352 10.37 12.01 22.98
N ALA A 353 11.14 12.35 24.03
CA ALA A 353 10.82 13.47 24.93
C ALA A 353 11.05 14.82 24.25
N ASP A 354 12.06 14.93 23.39
CA ASP A 354 12.38 16.13 22.64
C ASP A 354 11.35 16.43 21.53
N PHE A 355 10.65 15.38 21.01
CA PHE A 355 9.59 15.54 20.04
C PHE A 355 8.30 16.00 20.73
N LYS A 356 8.06 17.31 20.74
CA LYS A 356 6.87 17.90 21.34
C LYS A 356 5.74 17.98 20.29
N PRO A 357 4.63 17.22 20.43
CA PRO A 357 3.52 17.28 19.49
C PRO A 357 2.97 18.72 19.33
N ASN A 358 2.60 19.09 18.10
CA ASN A 358 1.93 20.35 17.80
C ASN A 358 0.41 20.15 17.66
N ASN A 359 0.01 18.98 17.21
CA ASN A 359 -1.41 18.65 17.05
C ASN A 359 -1.65 17.14 17.23
N ARG A 360 -2.90 16.71 17.08
CA ARG A 360 -3.32 15.33 17.31
C ARG A 360 -2.66 14.32 16.36
N ILE A 361 -2.28 14.73 15.14
CA ILE A 361 -1.51 13.89 14.20
C ILE A 361 -0.24 13.40 14.89
N ASP A 362 0.50 14.33 15.48
CA ASP A 362 1.78 14.05 16.11
C ASP A 362 1.65 13.11 17.31
N GLU A 363 0.61 13.27 18.10
CA GLU A 363 0.33 12.38 19.23
C GLU A 363 0.09 10.94 18.76
N LEU A 364 -0.70 10.76 17.72
CA LEU A 364 -1.05 9.43 17.16
C LEU A 364 0.16 8.76 16.49
N VAL A 365 0.95 9.53 15.73
CA VAL A 365 2.19 9.04 15.14
C VAL A 365 3.19 8.67 16.22
N LEU A 366 3.39 9.54 17.21
CA LEU A 366 4.33 9.30 18.30
C LEU A 366 3.94 8.08 19.15
N ALA A 367 2.64 7.88 19.42
CA ALA A 367 2.14 6.68 20.11
C ALA A 367 2.49 5.40 19.35
N LYS A 368 2.30 5.40 18.01
CA LYS A 368 2.67 4.27 17.16
C LYS A 368 4.19 4.02 17.15
N LEU A 369 4.98 5.08 17.01
CA LEU A 369 6.43 5.00 17.03
C LEU A 369 6.98 4.47 18.36
N ARG A 370 6.40 4.90 19.49
CA ARG A 370 6.74 4.37 20.83
C ARG A 370 6.42 2.87 20.95
N LYS A 371 5.25 2.43 20.44
CA LYS A 371 4.86 1.00 20.41
C LYS A 371 5.89 0.16 19.64
N LEU A 372 6.53 0.72 18.62
CA LEU A 372 7.51 0.03 17.78
C LEU A 372 8.97 0.26 18.18
N GLY A 373 9.23 1.15 19.11
CA GLY A 373 10.60 1.53 19.51
C GLY A 373 11.36 2.25 18.40
N ILE A 374 10.70 3.12 17.64
CA ILE A 374 11.30 3.87 16.52
C ILE A 374 11.28 5.36 16.84
N PRO A 375 12.37 5.95 17.37
CA PRO A 375 12.42 7.38 17.67
C PRO A 375 12.28 8.24 16.40
N PRO A 376 11.52 9.35 16.45
CA PRO A 376 11.41 10.27 15.33
C PRO A 376 12.72 11.00 15.06
N SER A 377 12.93 11.44 13.82
CA SER A 377 14.00 12.40 13.50
C SER A 377 13.68 13.77 14.10
N PRO A 378 14.70 14.61 14.36
CA PRO A 378 14.49 15.99 14.80
C PRO A 378 13.74 16.78 13.73
N LEU A 379 13.29 17.97 14.08
CA LEU A 379 12.68 18.88 13.12
C LEU A 379 13.72 19.34 12.09
N THR A 380 13.26 19.52 10.86
CA THR A 380 14.07 20.09 9.79
C THR A 380 14.39 21.58 10.03
N SER A 381 15.43 22.09 9.40
CA SER A 381 15.78 23.51 9.43
C SER A 381 14.69 24.38 8.78
N ASP A 382 14.68 25.67 9.07
CA ASP A 382 13.74 26.60 8.44
C ASP A 382 13.97 26.71 6.92
N ALA A 383 15.21 26.61 6.48
CA ALA A 383 15.55 26.62 5.07
C ALA A 383 15.00 25.39 4.30
N GLU A 384 15.16 24.20 4.89
CA GLU A 384 14.55 22.98 4.33
C GLU A 384 13.01 23.03 4.41
N PHE A 385 12.46 23.56 5.50
CA PHE A 385 11.01 23.66 5.69
C PHE A 385 10.35 24.55 4.63
N ILE A 386 10.89 25.78 4.41
CA ILE A 386 10.30 26.68 3.40
C ILE A 386 10.36 26.05 2.00
N ARG A 387 11.47 25.44 1.61
CA ARG A 387 11.61 24.74 0.33
C ARG A 387 10.56 23.64 0.22
N ARG A 388 10.49 22.77 1.21
CA ARG A 388 9.59 21.62 1.25
C ARG A 388 8.13 22.04 1.11
N VAL A 389 7.69 23.00 1.94
CA VAL A 389 6.30 23.40 1.97
C VAL A 389 5.86 24.14 0.70
N TYR A 390 6.75 24.89 0.04
CA TYR A 390 6.47 25.49 -1.25
C TYR A 390 6.27 24.43 -2.32
N LEU A 391 7.15 23.46 -2.40
CA LEU A 391 7.04 22.36 -3.36
C LEU A 391 5.79 21.51 -3.11
N ASP A 392 5.47 21.19 -1.85
CA ASP A 392 4.34 20.32 -1.52
C ASP A 392 2.98 21.03 -1.54
N ALA A 393 2.91 22.29 -1.15
CA ALA A 393 1.64 23.01 -1.11
C ALA A 393 1.30 23.67 -2.44
N ILE A 394 2.27 24.25 -3.15
CA ILE A 394 2.04 25.08 -4.33
C ILE A 394 2.86 24.66 -5.57
N GLY A 395 3.67 23.62 -5.48
CA GLY A 395 4.38 23.04 -6.61
C GLY A 395 5.53 23.88 -7.19
N THR A 396 5.99 24.95 -6.51
CA THR A 396 7.04 25.84 -6.96
C THR A 396 8.13 26.03 -5.91
N LEU A 397 9.26 26.60 -6.26
CA LEU A 397 10.27 27.05 -5.30
C LEU A 397 9.90 28.44 -4.73
N PRO A 398 10.31 28.78 -3.49
CA PRO A 398 10.27 30.15 -3.00
C PRO A 398 11.25 31.03 -3.80
N THR A 399 10.98 32.32 -3.88
CA THR A 399 11.94 33.31 -4.39
C THR A 399 13.04 33.58 -3.36
N PRO A 400 14.23 34.09 -3.79
CA PRO A 400 15.30 34.48 -2.85
C PRO A 400 14.83 35.44 -1.74
N ASP A 401 13.95 36.40 -2.07
CA ASP A 401 13.44 37.38 -1.11
C ASP A 401 12.48 36.75 -0.10
N GLU A 402 11.59 35.85 -0.56
CA GLU A 402 10.71 35.07 0.33
C GLU A 402 11.53 34.22 1.31
N VAL A 403 12.63 33.59 0.82
CA VAL A 403 13.55 32.83 1.71
C VAL A 403 14.20 33.75 2.74
N ARG A 404 14.77 34.88 2.32
CA ARG A 404 15.39 35.85 3.23
C ARG A 404 14.42 36.33 4.31
N GLN A 405 13.24 36.74 3.88
CA GLN A 405 12.19 37.19 4.79
C GLN A 405 11.81 36.13 5.81
N PHE A 406 11.59 34.90 5.36
CA PHE A 406 11.23 33.80 6.24
C PHE A 406 12.35 33.41 7.22
N LEU A 407 13.60 33.37 6.75
CA LEU A 407 14.75 33.03 7.61
C LEU A 407 15.03 34.11 8.65
N SER A 408 14.79 35.39 8.32
CA SER A 408 14.97 36.51 9.24
C SER A 408 13.81 36.74 10.24
N ASP A 409 12.67 36.13 9.98
CA ASP A 409 11.50 36.20 10.85
C ASP A 409 11.75 35.41 12.15
N THR A 410 11.59 36.07 13.28
CA THR A 410 11.81 35.53 14.64
C THR A 410 10.52 35.03 15.30
N ASP A 411 9.36 35.14 14.61
CA ASP A 411 8.08 34.70 15.14
C ASP A 411 8.06 33.17 15.32
N PRO A 412 7.78 32.64 16.51
CA PRO A 412 7.70 31.20 16.75
C PRO A 412 6.61 30.51 15.94
N LYS A 413 5.62 31.27 15.44
CA LYS A 413 4.53 30.77 14.58
C LYS A 413 4.77 31.02 13.09
N LYS A 414 5.98 31.42 12.67
CA LYS A 414 6.27 31.75 11.26
C LYS A 414 5.96 30.60 10.29
N ARG A 415 6.19 29.34 10.70
CA ARG A 415 5.88 28.17 9.88
C ARG A 415 4.36 28.00 9.64
N GLU A 416 3.55 28.20 10.67
CA GLU A 416 2.08 28.16 10.56
C GLU A 416 1.56 29.29 9.67
N LYS A 417 2.06 30.50 9.88
CA LYS A 417 1.71 31.67 9.07
C LYS A 417 2.07 31.47 7.59
N LEU A 418 3.24 30.87 7.34
CA LEU A 418 3.66 30.56 5.98
C LEU A 418 2.70 29.55 5.32
N VAL A 419 2.34 28.48 6.04
CA VAL A 419 1.36 27.49 5.54
C VAL A 419 0.04 28.18 5.22
N ASP A 420 -0.49 29.03 6.13
CA ASP A 420 -1.75 29.74 5.93
C ASP A 420 -1.70 30.66 4.70
N ALA A 421 -0.59 31.32 4.46
CA ALA A 421 -0.38 32.18 3.27
C ALA A 421 -0.32 31.35 1.99
N LEU A 422 0.41 30.23 1.97
CA LEU A 422 0.55 29.37 0.80
C LEU A 422 -0.77 28.75 0.36
N LEU A 423 -1.62 28.34 1.30
CA LEU A 423 -2.94 27.79 1.00
C LEU A 423 -3.90 28.80 0.34
N GLN A 424 -3.61 30.11 0.37
CA GLN A 424 -4.40 31.14 -0.30
C GLN A 424 -3.82 31.58 -1.65
N ARG A 425 -2.63 31.12 -2.01
CA ARG A 425 -1.98 31.53 -3.27
C ARG A 425 -2.65 30.92 -4.50
N PRO A 426 -2.63 31.63 -5.63
CA PRO A 426 -3.17 31.09 -6.90
C PRO A 426 -2.43 29.82 -7.35
N GLU A 427 -1.15 29.68 -7.02
CA GLU A 427 -0.36 28.48 -7.34
C GLU A 427 -0.86 27.21 -6.63
N PHE A 428 -1.46 27.36 -5.43
CA PHE A 428 -2.17 26.27 -4.79
C PHE A 428 -3.30 25.75 -5.67
N VAL A 429 -4.08 26.66 -6.25
CA VAL A 429 -5.17 26.29 -7.14
C VAL A 429 -4.65 25.58 -8.39
N ASP A 430 -3.60 26.11 -9.01
CA ASP A 430 -3.04 25.56 -10.24
C ASP A 430 -2.46 24.16 -10.01
N PHE A 431 -1.66 23.98 -8.94
CA PHE A 431 -1.01 22.73 -8.60
C PHE A 431 -2.02 21.62 -8.28
N TRP A 432 -3.03 21.92 -7.48
CA TRP A 432 -4.03 20.92 -7.12
C TRP A 432 -5.03 20.67 -8.26
N THR A 433 -5.24 21.63 -9.16
CA THR A 433 -5.97 21.41 -10.41
C THR A 433 -5.26 20.38 -11.30
N MET A 434 -3.94 20.47 -11.41
CA MET A 434 -3.13 19.49 -12.14
C MET A 434 -3.29 18.09 -11.53
N LYS A 435 -3.16 17.96 -10.20
CA LYS A 435 -3.31 16.67 -9.50
C LYS A 435 -4.71 16.06 -9.68
N TRP A 436 -5.75 16.85 -9.55
CA TRP A 436 -7.11 16.39 -9.82
C TRP A 436 -7.35 16.10 -11.30
N GLY A 437 -6.69 16.84 -12.19
CA GLY A 437 -6.73 16.57 -13.63
C GLY A 437 -6.11 15.23 -14.01
N ASP A 438 -5.06 14.81 -13.31
CA ASP A 438 -4.47 13.48 -13.47
C ASP A 438 -5.48 12.40 -13.04
N LEU A 439 -6.04 12.52 -11.85
CA LEU A 439 -6.96 11.55 -11.27
C LEU A 439 -8.29 11.43 -12.03
N LEU A 440 -8.83 12.55 -12.49
CA LEU A 440 -10.08 12.63 -13.25
C LEU A 440 -9.87 12.51 -14.77
N ARG A 441 -8.66 12.22 -15.23
CA ARG A 441 -8.30 11.98 -16.64
C ARG A 441 -8.71 13.12 -17.57
N VAL A 442 -8.34 14.35 -17.21
CA VAL A 442 -8.56 15.51 -18.09
C VAL A 442 -7.63 15.42 -19.29
N LYS A 443 -8.14 14.87 -20.40
CA LYS A 443 -7.37 14.55 -21.61
C LYS A 443 -8.20 14.73 -22.87
N ARG A 444 -7.63 15.45 -23.87
CA ARG A 444 -8.35 15.70 -25.14
C ARG A 444 -8.37 14.53 -26.09
N ASP A 445 -7.30 13.72 -26.12
CA ASP A 445 -7.06 12.65 -27.11
C ASP A 445 -7.45 11.25 -26.61
N PHE A 446 -7.18 10.26 -27.46
CA PHE A 446 -7.36 8.83 -27.16
C PHE A 446 -6.61 8.43 -25.87
N PRO A 447 -7.19 7.56 -25.04
CA PRO A 447 -8.48 6.86 -25.17
C PRO A 447 -9.68 7.65 -24.66
N ILE A 448 -9.49 8.82 -24.08
CA ILE A 448 -10.50 9.59 -23.34
C ILE A 448 -11.39 10.43 -24.30
N HIS A 449 -10.81 11.16 -25.24
CA HIS A 449 -11.50 11.95 -26.25
C HIS A 449 -12.47 13.02 -25.71
N LEU A 450 -11.99 13.88 -24.76
CA LEU A 450 -12.80 15.05 -24.35
C LEU A 450 -12.83 16.15 -25.41
N TRP A 451 -11.88 16.13 -26.35
CA TRP A 451 -11.60 17.21 -27.31
C TRP A 451 -11.21 18.51 -26.59
N ASP A 452 -10.73 19.50 -27.32
CA ASP A 452 -10.22 20.73 -26.71
C ASP A 452 -11.28 21.45 -25.86
N LYS A 453 -12.50 21.64 -26.40
CA LYS A 453 -13.59 22.36 -25.69
C LYS A 453 -14.01 21.64 -24.40
N GLY A 454 -14.18 20.32 -24.46
CA GLY A 454 -14.57 19.52 -23.29
C GLY A 454 -13.46 19.43 -22.25
N MET A 455 -12.21 19.26 -22.69
CA MET A 455 -11.03 19.25 -21.82
C MET A 455 -10.91 20.58 -21.06
N TRP A 456 -10.99 21.75 -21.77
CA TRP A 456 -10.94 23.05 -21.14
C TRP A 456 -12.14 23.33 -20.23
N ALA A 457 -13.34 22.85 -20.59
CA ALA A 457 -14.54 23.00 -19.76
C ALA A 457 -14.38 22.22 -18.44
N PHE A 458 -13.86 21.00 -18.51
CA PHE A 458 -13.62 20.16 -17.32
C PHE A 458 -12.49 20.73 -16.44
N TYR A 459 -11.37 21.11 -17.04
CA TYR A 459 -10.28 21.79 -16.34
C TYR A 459 -10.76 23.02 -15.58
N ARG A 460 -11.55 23.88 -16.22
CA ARG A 460 -12.13 25.08 -15.56
C ARG A 460 -13.05 24.75 -14.40
N PHE A 461 -13.90 23.72 -14.55
CA PHE A 461 -14.74 23.25 -13.45
C PHE A 461 -13.91 22.85 -12.23
N ILE A 462 -12.89 22.01 -12.43
CA ILE A 462 -11.99 21.56 -11.35
C ILE A 462 -11.29 22.77 -10.71
N ARG A 463 -10.68 23.63 -11.54
CA ARG A 463 -9.94 24.81 -11.08
C ARG A 463 -10.81 25.78 -10.27
N THR A 464 -12.03 26.04 -10.74
CA THR A 464 -12.98 26.90 -10.04
C THR A 464 -13.42 26.30 -8.70
N SER A 465 -13.68 25.00 -8.67
CA SER A 465 -14.06 24.29 -7.43
C SER A 465 -12.96 24.36 -6.36
N ILE A 466 -11.69 24.20 -6.74
CA ILE A 466 -10.54 24.32 -5.84
C ILE A 466 -10.34 25.77 -5.38
N ALA A 467 -10.44 26.74 -6.32
CA ALA A 467 -10.31 28.17 -6.02
C ALA A 467 -11.33 28.63 -4.97
N GLN A 468 -12.59 28.19 -5.12
CA GLN A 468 -13.68 28.46 -4.19
C GLN A 468 -13.64 27.66 -2.89
N ASN A 469 -12.65 26.74 -2.75
CA ASN A 469 -12.58 25.79 -1.64
C ASN A 469 -13.93 25.06 -1.46
N LYS A 470 -14.53 24.60 -2.58
CA LYS A 470 -15.81 23.88 -2.58
C LYS A 470 -15.72 22.67 -1.63
N PRO A 471 -16.70 22.44 -0.75
CA PRO A 471 -16.77 21.24 0.07
C PRO A 471 -16.63 19.97 -0.77
N TYR A 472 -15.82 19.04 -0.33
CA TYR A 472 -15.47 17.86 -1.12
C TYR A 472 -16.67 16.97 -1.45
N ASP A 473 -17.62 16.85 -0.53
CA ASP A 473 -18.88 16.14 -0.74
C ASP A 473 -19.71 16.79 -1.85
N GLN A 474 -19.77 18.13 -1.89
CA GLN A 474 -20.46 18.88 -2.96
C GLN A 474 -19.74 18.72 -4.29
N PHE A 475 -18.41 18.80 -4.30
CA PHE A 475 -17.61 18.56 -5.51
C PHE A 475 -17.91 17.20 -6.13
N VAL A 476 -17.93 16.15 -5.32
CA VAL A 476 -18.21 14.79 -5.79
C VAL A 476 -19.69 14.61 -6.18
N ARG A 477 -20.60 15.21 -5.42
CA ARG A 477 -22.04 15.22 -5.75
C ARG A 477 -22.30 15.83 -7.13
N GLU A 478 -21.69 16.97 -7.44
CA GLU A 478 -21.82 17.61 -8.74
C GLU A 478 -21.28 16.72 -9.86
N LEU A 479 -20.12 16.06 -9.66
CA LEU A 479 -19.55 15.14 -10.64
C LEU A 479 -20.49 13.95 -10.94
N LEU A 480 -20.99 13.29 -9.89
CA LEU A 480 -21.76 12.06 -10.03
C LEU A 480 -23.21 12.28 -10.47
N LEU A 481 -23.80 13.42 -10.17
CA LEU A 481 -25.16 13.77 -10.61
C LEU A 481 -25.17 14.65 -11.87
N SER A 482 -24.00 14.82 -12.51
CA SER A 482 -23.88 15.70 -13.66
C SER A 482 -24.70 15.23 -14.83
N GLU A 483 -25.29 16.22 -15.50
CA GLU A 483 -25.99 16.16 -16.80
C GLU A 483 -25.61 17.36 -17.64
N GLY A 484 -25.92 17.33 -18.93
CA GLY A 484 -25.74 18.47 -19.84
C GLY A 484 -24.62 18.26 -20.88
N SER A 485 -24.25 19.33 -21.54
CA SER A 485 -23.27 19.35 -22.62
C SER A 485 -21.85 19.25 -22.11
N GLY A 486 -21.06 18.32 -22.65
CA GLY A 486 -19.63 18.22 -22.33
C GLY A 486 -18.82 19.48 -22.67
N TYR A 487 -19.34 20.40 -23.48
CA TYR A 487 -18.69 21.66 -23.85
C TYR A 487 -19.13 22.86 -23.03
N ARG A 488 -20.37 22.86 -22.56
CA ARG A 488 -20.96 23.97 -21.78
C ARG A 488 -20.93 23.66 -20.28
N ASP A 489 -21.33 22.47 -19.93
CA ASP A 489 -21.42 22.00 -18.55
C ASP A 489 -20.18 21.16 -18.22
N GLY A 490 -19.07 21.81 -17.89
CA GLY A 490 -17.76 21.18 -17.71
C GLY A 490 -17.77 19.94 -16.85
N VAL A 491 -18.62 19.92 -15.83
CA VAL A 491 -18.76 18.78 -14.89
C VAL A 491 -19.28 17.50 -15.57
N ALA A 492 -20.09 17.60 -16.64
CA ALA A 492 -20.62 16.45 -17.39
C ALA A 492 -19.52 15.61 -18.04
N ASN A 493 -18.31 16.18 -18.19
CA ASN A 493 -17.17 15.44 -18.72
C ASN A 493 -16.68 14.31 -17.80
N PHE A 494 -17.09 14.23 -16.54
CA PHE A 494 -16.79 13.12 -15.68
C PHE A 494 -17.20 11.76 -16.31
N TYR A 495 -18.41 11.69 -16.87
CA TYR A 495 -18.89 10.46 -17.54
C TYR A 495 -18.27 10.23 -18.93
N ARG A 496 -17.63 11.26 -19.51
CA ARG A 496 -16.92 11.16 -20.78
C ARG A 496 -15.42 10.86 -20.60
N ALA A 497 -14.86 11.19 -19.44
CA ALA A 497 -13.45 11.00 -19.12
C ALA A 497 -13.13 9.55 -18.73
N VAL A 498 -13.63 8.59 -19.49
CA VAL A 498 -13.40 7.14 -19.33
C VAL A 498 -13.13 6.51 -20.71
N PRO A 499 -12.28 5.49 -20.80
CA PRO A 499 -11.99 4.82 -22.07
C PRO A 499 -13.25 4.15 -22.65
N GLU A 500 -13.97 3.40 -21.83
CA GLU A 500 -15.21 2.72 -22.16
C GLU A 500 -16.37 3.37 -21.41
N ARG A 501 -17.32 3.95 -22.12
CA ARG A 501 -18.45 4.70 -21.54
C ARG A 501 -19.61 3.78 -21.18
N GLU A 502 -19.34 2.92 -20.21
CA GLU A 502 -20.25 1.87 -19.75
C GLU A 502 -20.45 1.92 -18.22
N PRO A 503 -21.59 1.44 -17.71
CA PRO A 503 -21.89 1.44 -16.28
C PRO A 503 -20.80 0.80 -15.40
N GLN A 504 -20.19 -0.25 -15.86
CA GLN A 504 -19.10 -0.96 -15.16
C GLN A 504 -17.87 -0.07 -14.99
N THR A 505 -17.41 0.57 -16.07
CA THR A 505 -16.23 1.44 -16.06
C THR A 505 -16.46 2.69 -15.19
N TRP A 506 -17.68 3.22 -15.16
CA TRP A 506 -18.02 4.32 -14.26
C TRP A 506 -18.01 3.86 -12.80
N ALA A 507 -18.55 2.69 -12.49
CA ALA A 507 -18.50 2.10 -11.15
C ALA A 507 -17.08 1.84 -10.68
N GLU A 508 -16.24 1.23 -11.52
CA GLU A 508 -14.82 0.97 -11.26
C GLU A 508 -14.06 2.29 -11.01
N THR A 509 -14.31 3.32 -11.84
CA THR A 509 -13.73 4.66 -11.65
C THR A 509 -14.15 5.29 -10.33
N VAL A 510 -15.43 5.26 -9.99
CA VAL A 510 -15.96 5.82 -8.75
C VAL A 510 -15.40 5.09 -7.53
N ALA A 511 -15.35 3.77 -7.57
CA ALA A 511 -14.78 2.96 -6.50
C ALA A 511 -13.29 3.30 -6.27
N THR A 512 -12.49 3.40 -7.34
CA THR A 512 -11.06 3.72 -7.25
C THR A 512 -10.82 5.17 -6.80
N VAL A 513 -11.49 6.14 -7.42
CA VAL A 513 -11.24 7.57 -7.18
C VAL A 513 -11.80 8.04 -5.85
N PHE A 514 -13.06 7.67 -5.53
CA PHE A 514 -13.77 8.25 -4.38
C PHE A 514 -13.90 7.31 -3.19
N MET A 515 -13.70 6.01 -3.38
CA MET A 515 -13.73 5.04 -2.29
C MET A 515 -12.35 4.44 -2.00
N GLY A 516 -11.40 4.54 -2.93
CA GLY A 516 -10.08 3.91 -2.81
C GLY A 516 -10.13 2.38 -2.92
N VAL A 517 -11.17 1.82 -3.52
CA VAL A 517 -11.39 0.38 -3.64
C VAL A 517 -11.25 -0.06 -5.09
N ARG A 518 -10.37 -1.04 -5.34
CA ARG A 518 -10.21 -1.66 -6.66
C ARG A 518 -11.14 -2.86 -6.76
N ILE A 519 -12.19 -2.74 -7.58
CA ILE A 519 -13.19 -3.80 -7.77
C ILE A 519 -13.10 -4.50 -9.13
N ASP A 520 -12.12 -4.14 -9.96
CA ASP A 520 -11.99 -4.63 -11.35
C ASP A 520 -11.94 -6.15 -11.43
N CYS A 521 -11.27 -6.82 -10.48
CA CYS A 521 -11.21 -8.28 -10.43
C CYS A 521 -12.60 -8.91 -10.25
N ALA A 522 -13.50 -8.22 -9.54
CA ALA A 522 -14.84 -8.71 -9.26
C ALA A 522 -15.78 -8.64 -10.50
N LYS A 523 -15.35 -8.02 -11.60
CA LYS A 523 -16.07 -7.99 -12.88
C LYS A 523 -16.33 -9.39 -13.45
N CYS A 524 -15.36 -10.28 -13.36
CA CYS A 524 -15.40 -11.61 -14.00
C CYS A 524 -15.51 -12.77 -13.01
N HIS A 525 -15.02 -12.60 -11.78
CA HIS A 525 -15.04 -13.61 -10.73
C HIS A 525 -14.95 -12.92 -9.36
N SER A 526 -15.27 -13.59 -8.28
CA SER A 526 -15.10 -13.03 -6.94
C SER A 526 -13.65 -12.62 -6.69
N HIS A 527 -13.46 -11.49 -5.99
CA HIS A 527 -12.11 -10.98 -5.68
C HIS A 527 -11.34 -11.99 -4.82
N PRO A 528 -10.06 -12.28 -5.12
CA PRO A 528 -9.34 -13.40 -4.47
C PRO A 528 -9.01 -13.19 -2.99
N TYR A 529 -8.92 -11.94 -2.54
CA TYR A 529 -8.50 -11.58 -1.17
C TYR A 529 -9.46 -10.62 -0.48
N GLU A 530 -10.56 -10.26 -1.14
CA GLU A 530 -11.54 -9.31 -0.62
C GLU A 530 -12.94 -9.89 -0.72
N PRO A 531 -13.90 -9.40 0.09
CA PRO A 531 -15.24 -9.96 0.12
C PRO A 531 -16.06 -9.68 -1.14
N TRP A 532 -15.50 -8.99 -2.12
CA TRP A 532 -16.21 -8.51 -3.31
C TRP A 532 -16.49 -9.64 -4.29
N THR A 533 -17.77 -9.88 -4.51
CA THR A 533 -18.25 -10.85 -5.51
C THR A 533 -18.59 -10.16 -6.84
N GLN A 534 -18.84 -10.96 -7.87
CA GLN A 534 -19.36 -10.44 -9.14
C GLN A 534 -20.68 -9.70 -8.96
N ASN A 535 -21.52 -10.16 -8.03
CA ASN A 535 -22.79 -9.49 -7.70
C ASN A 535 -22.57 -8.13 -7.03
N ASP A 536 -21.52 -7.95 -6.25
CA ASP A 536 -21.17 -6.64 -5.67
C ASP A 536 -20.72 -5.66 -6.75
N HIS A 537 -19.86 -6.11 -7.68
CA HIS A 537 -19.44 -5.31 -8.82
C HIS A 537 -20.63 -4.91 -9.71
N HIS A 538 -21.48 -5.88 -10.06
CA HIS A 538 -22.64 -5.63 -10.90
C HIS A 538 -23.70 -4.77 -10.20
N GLY A 539 -23.91 -4.96 -8.89
CA GLY A 539 -24.80 -4.12 -8.10
C GLY A 539 -24.35 -2.66 -8.05
N LEU A 540 -23.02 -2.43 -7.94
CA LEU A 540 -22.45 -1.09 -8.02
C LEU A 540 -22.60 -0.49 -9.42
N ALA A 541 -22.36 -1.28 -10.48
CA ALA A 541 -22.54 -0.85 -11.87
C ALA A 541 -24.00 -0.47 -12.20
N ALA A 542 -24.97 -1.14 -11.57
CA ALA A 542 -26.39 -0.88 -11.78
C ALA A 542 -26.83 0.54 -11.37
N PHE A 543 -26.11 1.21 -10.44
CA PHE A 543 -26.36 2.65 -10.13
C PHE A 543 -26.16 3.56 -11.33
N PHE A 544 -25.30 3.21 -12.27
CA PHE A 544 -24.94 4.00 -13.43
C PHE A 544 -25.65 3.55 -14.71
N ALA A 545 -26.52 2.55 -14.65
CA ALA A 545 -27.24 2.00 -15.82
C ALA A 545 -28.12 3.03 -16.55
N LYS A 546 -28.60 4.03 -15.81
CA LYS A 546 -29.46 5.09 -16.34
C LYS A 546 -28.72 6.33 -16.83
N VAL A 547 -27.40 6.30 -16.93
CA VAL A 547 -26.61 7.35 -17.56
C VAL A 547 -26.64 7.14 -19.08
N GLY A 548 -27.16 8.13 -19.78
CA GLY A 548 -27.21 8.16 -21.25
C GLY A 548 -26.22 9.15 -21.82
N LEU A 549 -25.70 8.83 -23.00
CA LEU A 549 -24.85 9.72 -23.81
C LEU A 549 -25.43 9.84 -25.20
N LYS A 550 -25.60 11.08 -25.71
CA LYS A 550 -26.00 11.30 -27.09
C LYS A 550 -25.09 12.33 -27.76
N ASN A 551 -24.76 12.10 -29.02
CA ASN A 551 -24.01 13.04 -29.84
C ASN A 551 -24.89 14.21 -30.23
N THR A 552 -24.29 15.39 -30.43
CA THR A 552 -24.92 16.57 -31.00
C THR A 552 -24.43 16.79 -32.43
N PRO A 553 -24.99 17.74 -33.18
CA PRO A 553 -24.44 18.16 -34.48
C PRO A 553 -23.03 18.78 -34.37
N GLU A 554 -22.65 19.27 -33.19
CA GLU A 554 -21.29 19.80 -32.96
C GLU A 554 -20.27 18.68 -32.81
N TRP A 555 -19.16 18.77 -33.56
CA TRP A 555 -18.14 17.75 -33.58
C TRP A 555 -17.54 17.49 -32.20
N GLY A 556 -17.57 16.24 -31.78
CA GLY A 556 -16.98 15.78 -30.50
C GLY A 556 -17.81 16.15 -29.27
N GLU A 557 -18.91 16.90 -29.41
CA GLU A 557 -19.82 17.21 -28.32
C GLU A 557 -20.73 16.02 -28.00
N GLN A 558 -20.90 15.73 -26.73
CA GLN A 558 -21.89 14.76 -26.21
C GLN A 558 -22.67 15.40 -25.06
N ILE A 559 -23.94 15.07 -24.99
CA ILE A 559 -24.80 15.40 -23.85
C ILE A 559 -24.93 14.17 -22.97
N VAL A 560 -24.66 14.35 -21.70
CA VAL A 560 -24.97 13.40 -20.62
C VAL A 560 -26.40 13.64 -20.16
N PHE A 561 -27.20 12.61 -20.05
CA PHE A 561 -28.61 12.74 -19.65
C PHE A 561 -29.09 11.50 -18.87
N PHE A 562 -30.15 11.70 -18.09
CA PHE A 562 -30.83 10.59 -17.42
C PHE A 562 -31.67 9.78 -18.41
N ARG A 563 -31.44 8.47 -18.48
CA ARG A 563 -32.17 7.53 -19.34
C ARG A 563 -33.04 6.60 -18.47
N PRO A 564 -34.34 6.84 -18.33
CA PRO A 564 -35.23 6.11 -17.42
C PRO A 564 -35.31 4.61 -17.67
N ASP A 565 -35.18 4.17 -18.91
CA ASP A 565 -35.26 2.76 -19.35
C ASP A 565 -33.94 2.00 -19.27
N GLY A 566 -32.89 2.63 -18.76
CA GLY A 566 -31.56 1.98 -18.61
C GLY A 566 -31.63 0.84 -17.59
N ILE A 567 -31.24 -0.34 -18.02
CA ILE A 567 -31.15 -1.56 -17.20
C ILE A 567 -29.76 -2.17 -17.33
N PHE A 568 -29.10 -2.42 -16.22
CA PHE A 568 -27.87 -3.23 -16.22
C PHE A 568 -28.23 -4.71 -16.12
N ARG A 569 -27.57 -5.53 -16.94
CA ARG A 569 -27.76 -6.98 -16.96
C ARG A 569 -26.50 -7.72 -16.52
N HIS A 570 -26.69 -8.77 -15.74
CA HIS A 570 -25.60 -9.62 -15.31
C HIS A 570 -24.90 -10.25 -16.53
N THR A 571 -23.59 -10.09 -16.62
CA THR A 571 -22.79 -10.46 -17.81
C THR A 571 -22.84 -11.94 -18.15
N ARG A 572 -23.05 -12.82 -17.16
CA ARG A 572 -23.08 -14.27 -17.32
C ARG A 572 -24.51 -14.81 -17.51
N THR A 573 -25.49 -14.31 -16.73
CA THR A 573 -26.86 -14.86 -16.73
C THR A 573 -27.83 -14.09 -17.62
N GLY A 574 -27.52 -12.84 -17.97
CA GLY A 574 -28.42 -11.96 -18.72
C GLY A 574 -29.55 -11.34 -17.89
N GLU A 575 -29.69 -11.73 -16.60
CA GLU A 575 -30.75 -11.25 -15.72
C GLU A 575 -30.55 -9.76 -15.35
N PRO A 576 -31.64 -8.98 -15.17
CA PRO A 576 -31.56 -7.62 -14.67
C PRO A 576 -30.92 -7.58 -13.27
N VAL A 577 -30.02 -6.65 -13.07
CA VAL A 577 -29.36 -6.44 -11.77
C VAL A 577 -29.89 -5.16 -11.12
N LYS A 578 -30.31 -5.25 -9.87
CA LYS A 578 -30.70 -4.10 -9.07
C LYS A 578 -29.47 -3.43 -8.43
N PRO A 579 -29.49 -2.11 -8.23
CA PRO A 579 -28.44 -1.40 -7.53
C PRO A 579 -28.20 -1.94 -6.13
N LYS A 580 -26.93 -2.08 -5.77
CA LYS A 580 -26.49 -2.56 -4.44
C LYS A 580 -25.25 -1.79 -4.00
N PHE A 581 -25.26 -1.25 -2.77
CA PHE A 581 -24.07 -0.64 -2.19
C PHE A 581 -22.99 -1.66 -1.93
N LEU A 582 -21.75 -1.22 -2.00
CA LEU A 582 -20.61 -2.08 -1.76
C LEU A 582 -20.55 -2.47 -0.28
N GLY A 583 -20.61 -3.78 -0.02
CA GLY A 583 -20.64 -4.33 1.34
C GLY A 583 -22.02 -4.69 1.86
N ASP A 584 -23.10 -4.22 1.24
CA ASP A 584 -24.45 -4.57 1.65
C ASP A 584 -24.83 -6.01 1.23
N SER A 585 -25.72 -6.61 2.00
CA SER A 585 -26.22 -7.95 1.71
C SER A 585 -27.38 -7.95 0.69
N GLN A 586 -28.17 -6.88 0.64
CA GLN A 586 -29.39 -6.79 -0.17
C GLN A 586 -29.30 -5.66 -1.20
N PRO A 587 -29.87 -5.86 -2.39
CA PRO A 587 -30.04 -4.80 -3.38
C PRO A 587 -31.12 -3.80 -2.94
N LEU A 588 -31.06 -2.59 -3.51
CA LEU A 588 -32.03 -1.53 -3.30
C LEU A 588 -33.21 -1.67 -4.24
N GLU A 589 -34.41 -1.39 -3.71
CA GLU A 589 -35.61 -1.15 -4.49
C GLU A 589 -35.73 0.36 -4.74
N LEU A 590 -35.74 0.78 -5.99
CA LEU A 590 -35.83 2.18 -6.39
C LEU A 590 -37.00 2.39 -7.37
N ASP A 591 -37.99 3.15 -6.97
CA ASP A 591 -39.22 3.44 -7.76
C ASP A 591 -38.95 4.49 -8.85
N GLY A 592 -38.35 4.09 -9.96
CA GLY A 592 -38.24 4.95 -11.15
C GLY A 592 -37.30 6.16 -11.06
N THR A 593 -36.80 6.47 -9.86
CA THR A 593 -35.87 7.58 -9.60
C THR A 593 -34.48 7.32 -10.17
N ASP A 594 -33.66 8.37 -10.28
CA ASP A 594 -32.25 8.22 -10.64
C ASP A 594 -31.47 7.50 -9.53
N PRO A 595 -30.95 6.28 -9.79
CA PRO A 595 -30.22 5.53 -8.78
C PRO A 595 -28.99 6.23 -8.24
N ARG A 596 -28.38 7.12 -9.03
CA ARG A 596 -27.19 7.89 -8.65
C ARG A 596 -27.47 8.78 -7.43
N VAL A 597 -28.70 9.26 -7.25
CA VAL A 597 -29.07 10.08 -6.08
C VAL A 597 -28.89 9.32 -4.78
N ALA A 598 -29.43 8.09 -4.72
CA ALA A 598 -29.26 7.22 -3.55
C ALA A 598 -27.79 6.85 -3.33
N PHE A 599 -27.06 6.56 -4.42
CA PHE A 599 -25.63 6.26 -4.34
C PHE A 599 -24.82 7.42 -3.77
N VAL A 600 -25.05 8.64 -4.26
CA VAL A 600 -24.32 9.83 -3.79
C VAL A 600 -24.65 10.15 -2.34
N GLN A 601 -25.91 10.01 -1.92
CA GLN A 601 -26.29 10.17 -0.51
C GLN A 601 -25.56 9.19 0.40
N TRP A 602 -25.48 7.91 0.01
CA TRP A 602 -24.72 6.89 0.73
C TRP A 602 -23.21 7.19 0.73
N LEU A 603 -22.64 7.51 -0.43
CA LEU A 603 -21.22 7.76 -0.58
C LEU A 603 -20.75 8.94 0.28
N THR A 604 -21.49 10.07 0.26
CA THR A 604 -21.13 11.30 0.97
C THR A 604 -21.66 11.35 2.41
N SER A 605 -22.27 10.26 2.90
CA SER A 605 -22.69 10.15 4.30
C SER A 605 -21.46 10.22 5.23
N PRO A 606 -21.56 10.91 6.38
CA PRO A 606 -20.53 10.91 7.41
C PRO A 606 -20.13 9.50 7.90
N ASP A 607 -21.07 8.56 7.85
CA ASP A 607 -20.86 7.17 8.27
C ASP A 607 -20.28 6.25 7.18
N ASN A 608 -20.07 6.78 5.95
CA ASN A 608 -19.50 5.99 4.88
C ASN A 608 -18.06 5.57 5.20
N PRO A 609 -17.72 4.26 5.17
CA PRO A 609 -16.42 3.79 5.61
C PRO A 609 -15.26 4.13 4.67
N TYR A 610 -15.55 4.62 3.46
CA TYR A 610 -14.55 4.81 2.40
C TYR A 610 -14.27 6.27 2.11
N PHE A 611 -15.31 7.08 1.90
CA PHE A 611 -15.25 8.39 1.26
C PHE A 611 -14.26 9.37 1.93
N ALA A 612 -14.47 9.65 3.20
CA ALA A 612 -13.62 10.58 3.94
C ALA A 612 -12.20 9.98 4.15
N ARG A 613 -12.10 8.68 4.46
CA ARG A 613 -10.81 8.01 4.63
C ARG A 613 -9.97 8.00 3.36
N ASN A 614 -10.59 7.77 2.20
CA ASN A 614 -9.88 7.75 0.93
C ASN A 614 -9.23 9.09 0.61
N ILE A 615 -9.98 10.19 0.68
CA ILE A 615 -9.43 11.51 0.29
C ILE A 615 -8.36 12.00 1.28
N VAL A 616 -8.52 11.80 2.58
CA VAL A 616 -7.49 12.19 3.55
C VAL A 616 -6.23 11.34 3.41
N ASN A 617 -6.36 10.04 3.11
CA ASN A 617 -5.24 9.17 2.80
C ASN A 617 -4.52 9.60 1.51
N ARG A 618 -5.26 10.03 0.49
CA ARG A 618 -4.70 10.52 -0.77
C ARG A 618 -3.96 11.85 -0.58
N ILE A 619 -4.50 12.79 0.22
CA ILE A 619 -3.80 14.03 0.60
C ILE A 619 -2.52 13.70 1.38
N TRP A 620 -2.60 12.78 2.32
CA TRP A 620 -1.43 12.30 3.05
C TRP A 620 -0.36 11.72 2.09
N PHE A 621 -0.77 10.86 1.16
CA PHE A 621 0.11 10.31 0.12
C PHE A 621 0.76 11.42 -0.73
N TRP A 622 0.01 12.41 -1.16
CA TRP A 622 0.54 13.51 -1.96
C TRP A 622 1.61 14.32 -1.21
N LEU A 623 1.46 14.49 0.09
CA LEU A 623 2.39 15.26 0.92
C LEU A 623 3.60 14.43 1.39
N PHE A 624 3.45 13.13 1.64
CA PHE A 624 4.52 12.27 2.14
C PHE A 624 5.09 11.31 1.09
N GLY A 625 4.45 11.15 -0.08
CA GLY A 625 4.82 10.14 -1.07
C GLY A 625 4.46 8.71 -0.67
N ARG A 626 3.85 8.52 0.50
CA ARG A 626 3.33 7.25 1.01
C ARG A 626 2.04 7.50 1.77
N GLY A 627 1.00 6.70 1.47
CA GLY A 627 -0.27 6.73 2.19
C GLY A 627 -0.18 6.05 3.56
N ILE A 628 -1.14 6.36 4.43
CA ILE A 628 -1.41 5.59 5.66
C ILE A 628 -1.88 4.19 5.25
N VAL A 629 -2.74 4.10 4.23
CA VAL A 629 -2.94 2.92 3.38
C VAL A 629 -2.11 3.12 2.11
N HIS A 630 -1.22 2.21 1.81
CA HIS A 630 -0.34 2.33 0.64
C HIS A 630 -0.42 1.06 -0.21
N GLU A 631 -0.81 1.12 -1.46
CA GLU A 631 -1.12 2.24 -2.41
C GLU A 631 -2.38 3.01 -1.97
N PRO A 632 -2.49 4.32 -2.26
CA PRO A 632 -3.55 5.18 -1.70
C PRO A 632 -4.97 4.86 -2.21
N ASP A 633 -5.10 4.14 -3.31
CA ASP A 633 -6.36 3.71 -3.93
C ASP A 633 -6.59 2.20 -3.80
N ASP A 634 -6.02 1.57 -2.76
CA ASP A 634 -6.06 0.13 -2.53
C ASP A 634 -6.49 -0.21 -1.09
N PHE A 635 -7.65 0.31 -0.69
CA PHE A 635 -8.27 0.00 0.59
C PHE A 635 -8.84 -1.41 0.58
N ARG A 636 -8.22 -2.30 1.32
CA ARG A 636 -8.65 -3.69 1.46
C ARG A 636 -8.17 -4.29 2.77
N LEU A 637 -8.82 -5.39 3.20
CA LEU A 637 -8.45 -6.10 4.43
C LEU A 637 -6.99 -6.56 4.42
N SER A 638 -6.52 -7.00 3.25
CA SER A 638 -5.14 -7.45 3.06
C SER A 638 -4.10 -6.32 2.98
N ASN A 639 -4.54 -5.06 2.90
CA ASN A 639 -3.71 -3.85 2.91
C ASN A 639 -4.20 -2.84 3.95
N PRO A 640 -4.17 -3.17 5.24
CA PRO A 640 -4.71 -2.31 6.28
C PRO A 640 -3.83 -1.07 6.53
N PRO A 641 -4.40 0.01 7.06
CA PRO A 641 -3.67 1.23 7.38
C PRO A 641 -2.53 0.96 8.36
N SER A 642 -1.37 1.59 8.16
CA SER A 642 -0.21 1.53 9.05
C SER A 642 -0.48 2.17 10.42
N ASN A 643 -1.41 3.13 10.46
CA ASN A 643 -1.90 3.78 11.67
C ASN A 643 -3.41 4.04 11.53
N PRO A 644 -4.28 3.10 11.94
CA PRO A 644 -5.73 3.23 11.81
C PRO A 644 -6.30 4.46 12.53
N GLU A 645 -5.82 4.73 13.74
CA GLU A 645 -6.29 5.83 14.57
C GLU A 645 -6.01 7.19 13.92
N LEU A 646 -4.88 7.31 13.24
CA LEU A 646 -4.52 8.51 12.48
C LEU A 646 -5.46 8.71 11.27
N LEU A 647 -5.73 7.64 10.54
CA LEU A 647 -6.62 7.69 9.37
C LEU A 647 -8.04 8.08 9.80
N ASP A 648 -8.56 7.48 10.87
CA ASP A 648 -9.90 7.76 11.40
C ASP A 648 -10.00 9.17 11.96
N TYR A 649 -8.96 9.66 12.63
CA TYR A 649 -8.89 11.04 13.11
C TYR A 649 -8.96 12.04 11.95
N LEU A 650 -8.16 11.86 10.90
CA LEU A 650 -8.15 12.76 9.74
C LEU A 650 -9.50 12.74 9.00
N ALA A 651 -10.10 11.56 8.83
CA ALA A 651 -11.43 11.43 8.24
C ALA A 651 -12.49 12.15 9.08
N GLY A 652 -12.46 11.99 10.40
CA GLY A 652 -13.35 12.70 11.33
C GLY A 652 -13.17 14.22 11.28
N GLU A 653 -11.94 14.72 11.17
CA GLU A 653 -11.67 16.17 11.03
C GLU A 653 -12.17 16.73 9.70
N LEU A 654 -12.08 15.94 8.60
CA LEU A 654 -12.67 16.35 7.32
C LEU A 654 -14.20 16.51 7.43
N VAL A 655 -14.87 15.53 8.00
CA VAL A 655 -16.34 15.57 8.22
C VAL A 655 -16.73 16.76 9.11
N LYS A 656 -16.07 16.94 10.26
CA LYS A 656 -16.31 18.04 11.20
C LYS A 656 -16.10 19.42 10.59
N SER A 657 -15.14 19.55 9.68
CA SER A 657 -14.86 20.81 8.98
C SER A 657 -15.82 21.12 7.82
N GLY A 658 -16.87 20.28 7.61
CA GLY A 658 -17.77 20.38 6.47
C GLY A 658 -17.09 20.06 5.15
N TYR A 659 -16.27 19.00 5.15
CA TYR A 659 -15.52 18.52 3.99
C TYR A 659 -14.54 19.55 3.40
N ASN A 660 -13.96 20.38 4.24
CA ASN A 660 -12.98 21.41 3.86
C ASN A 660 -11.58 20.82 3.64
N LEU A 661 -11.16 20.65 2.39
CA LEU A 661 -9.85 20.08 2.06
C LEU A 661 -8.69 20.97 2.52
N ARG A 662 -8.79 22.30 2.43
CA ARG A 662 -7.72 23.21 2.91
C ARG A 662 -7.47 23.05 4.40
N HIS A 663 -8.49 22.75 5.20
CA HIS A 663 -8.33 22.43 6.61
C HIS A 663 -7.43 21.21 6.81
N ILE A 664 -7.61 20.14 6.03
CA ILE A 664 -6.79 18.92 6.10
C ILE A 664 -5.34 19.20 5.66
N TYR A 665 -5.14 19.94 4.55
CA TYR A 665 -3.79 20.37 4.16
C TYR A 665 -3.10 21.15 5.29
N ARG A 666 -3.78 22.14 5.86
CA ARG A 666 -3.26 22.91 6.99
C ARG A 666 -2.87 22.04 8.16
N LEU A 667 -3.76 21.14 8.57
CA LEU A 667 -3.58 20.27 9.71
C LEU A 667 -2.32 19.39 9.57
N ILE A 668 -2.10 18.83 8.35
CA ILE A 668 -0.94 18.00 8.05
C ILE A 668 0.34 18.84 7.97
N LEU A 669 0.34 19.92 7.19
CA LEU A 669 1.53 20.76 6.96
C LEU A 669 2.04 21.46 8.25
N THR A 670 1.15 21.73 9.20
CA THR A 670 1.53 22.30 10.51
C THR A 670 1.95 21.26 11.53
N SER A 671 1.75 19.95 11.26
CA SER A 671 2.20 18.89 12.18
C SER A 671 3.73 18.81 12.27
N ARG A 672 4.24 18.43 13.43
CA ARG A 672 5.67 18.13 13.61
C ARG A 672 6.10 16.92 12.80
N THR A 673 5.21 15.97 12.60
CA THR A 673 5.41 14.79 11.75
C THR A 673 5.81 15.17 10.31
N TYR A 674 5.10 16.15 9.71
CA TYR A 674 5.47 16.70 8.41
C TYR A 674 6.81 17.46 8.44
N GLN A 675 7.10 18.11 9.56
CA GLN A 675 8.27 18.94 9.76
C GLN A 675 9.51 18.16 10.23
N THR A 676 9.46 16.82 10.35
CA THR A 676 10.65 16.03 10.67
C THR A 676 11.70 16.12 9.57
N SER A 677 12.97 16.04 9.96
CA SER A 677 14.07 15.92 9.01
C SER A 677 13.99 14.61 8.21
N SER A 678 14.44 14.64 6.98
CA SER A 678 14.63 13.44 6.14
C SER A 678 15.85 12.61 6.55
N VAL A 679 16.75 13.21 7.33
CA VAL A 679 17.98 12.54 7.80
C VAL A 679 17.62 11.54 8.89
N ALA A 680 18.04 10.30 8.69
CA ALA A 680 17.84 9.24 9.65
C ALA A 680 18.75 9.41 10.87
N ASN A 681 18.20 9.18 12.07
CA ASN A 681 19.00 8.93 13.25
C ASN A 681 19.44 7.45 13.32
N ASP A 682 20.18 7.05 14.34
CA ASP A 682 20.71 5.69 14.46
C ASP A 682 19.62 4.61 14.60
N TRP A 683 18.41 5.00 14.98
CA TRP A 683 17.30 4.10 15.33
C TRP A 683 16.18 4.04 14.29
N ASN A 684 16.17 4.96 13.31
CA ASN A 684 15.09 5.05 12.32
C ASN A 684 15.57 4.93 10.86
N ARG A 685 16.67 4.23 10.61
CA ARG A 685 17.21 4.00 9.25
C ARG A 685 16.39 3.00 8.44
N SER A 686 15.64 2.12 9.10
CA SER A 686 14.88 1.06 8.45
C SER A 686 13.75 1.60 7.56
N GLU A 687 13.28 0.77 6.63
CA GLU A 687 12.09 1.06 5.84
C GLU A 687 10.84 1.19 6.73
N GLN A 688 10.76 0.42 7.81
CA GLN A 688 9.66 0.51 8.79
C GLN A 688 9.53 1.91 9.40
N ALA A 689 10.63 2.64 9.56
CA ALA A 689 10.62 4.02 10.01
C ALA A 689 9.91 4.97 9.02
N LEU A 690 10.02 4.71 7.71
CA LEU A 690 9.29 5.46 6.68
C LEU A 690 7.82 5.04 6.62
N VAL A 691 7.53 3.75 6.80
CA VAL A 691 6.15 3.23 6.86
C VAL A 691 5.35 3.89 7.97
N HIS A 692 5.99 4.18 9.10
CA HIS A 692 5.37 4.78 10.30
C HIS A 692 5.69 6.26 10.48
N PHE A 693 6.23 6.94 9.47
CA PHE A 693 6.45 8.39 9.43
C PHE A 693 7.38 8.92 10.54
N ALA A 694 8.39 8.13 10.94
CA ALA A 694 9.40 8.56 11.92
C ALA A 694 10.34 9.64 11.36
N ARG A 695 10.42 9.79 10.06
CA ARG A 695 11.16 10.83 9.33
C ARG A 695 10.48 11.15 8.03
N TYR A 696 10.73 12.34 7.49
CA TYR A 696 10.19 12.74 6.20
C TYR A 696 10.86 11.93 5.05
N PRO A 697 10.11 11.36 4.11
CA PRO A 697 10.68 10.61 3.00
C PRO A 697 11.26 11.53 1.92
N VAL A 698 12.45 11.22 1.45
CA VAL A 698 13.07 11.91 0.31
C VAL A 698 12.39 11.46 -0.98
N ARG A 699 11.94 12.42 -1.81
CA ARG A 699 11.23 12.16 -3.07
C ARG A 699 11.83 12.98 -4.21
N ARG A 700 11.96 12.36 -5.38
CA ARG A 700 12.28 13.12 -6.60
C ARG A 700 11.16 14.12 -6.91
N LEU A 701 11.49 15.32 -7.35
CA LEU A 701 10.50 16.28 -7.82
C LEU A 701 9.69 15.67 -8.98
N MET A 702 8.40 15.98 -9.03
CA MET A 702 7.56 15.62 -10.18
C MET A 702 8.08 16.32 -11.45
N ALA A 703 7.79 15.75 -12.61
CA ALA A 703 8.23 16.29 -13.89
C ALA A 703 7.91 17.79 -14.04
N GLU A 704 6.70 18.17 -13.70
CA GLU A 704 6.20 19.53 -13.81
C GLU A 704 6.89 20.46 -12.81
N GLN A 705 7.04 20.03 -11.56
CA GLN A 705 7.77 20.80 -10.54
C GLN A 705 9.24 21.03 -10.93
N LEU A 706 9.90 19.99 -11.44
CA LEU A 706 11.30 20.06 -11.82
C LEU A 706 11.52 21.01 -13.00
N LEU A 707 10.64 20.94 -14.01
CA LEU A 707 10.70 21.83 -15.18
C LEU A 707 10.46 23.29 -14.78
N ASP A 708 9.46 23.52 -13.94
CA ASP A 708 9.15 24.86 -13.44
C ASP A 708 10.24 25.39 -12.52
N ALA A 709 10.83 24.55 -11.65
CA ALA A 709 11.97 24.93 -10.81
C ALA A 709 13.19 25.33 -11.65
N ILE A 710 13.56 24.54 -12.67
CA ILE A 710 14.64 24.89 -13.61
C ILE A 710 14.32 26.22 -14.29
N SER A 711 13.11 26.39 -14.79
CA SER A 711 12.68 27.62 -15.47
C SER A 711 12.73 28.85 -14.55
N GLN A 712 12.30 28.70 -13.30
CA GLN A 712 12.33 29.74 -12.27
C GLN A 712 13.76 30.12 -11.89
N VAL A 713 14.62 29.12 -11.65
CA VAL A 713 16.01 29.34 -11.22
C VAL A 713 16.86 29.97 -12.33
N THR A 714 16.64 29.58 -13.58
CA THR A 714 17.35 30.16 -14.72
C THR A 714 16.74 31.47 -15.22
N GLU A 715 15.54 31.84 -14.78
CA GLU A 715 14.74 32.94 -15.35
C GLU A 715 14.56 32.78 -16.88
N HIS A 716 14.37 31.50 -17.29
CA HIS A 716 14.14 31.14 -18.69
C HIS A 716 12.82 30.32 -18.77
N PRO A 717 11.66 30.98 -18.98
CA PRO A 717 10.37 30.29 -19.02
C PRO A 717 10.31 29.25 -20.13
N GLU A 718 9.55 28.19 -19.90
CA GLU A 718 9.28 27.18 -20.92
C GLU A 718 8.26 27.72 -21.94
N LYS A 719 8.38 27.24 -23.18
CA LYS A 719 7.41 27.56 -24.23
C LYS A 719 6.64 26.32 -24.62
N PHE A 720 5.38 26.29 -24.24
CA PHE A 720 4.46 25.21 -24.59
C PHE A 720 3.69 25.55 -25.87
N PRO A 721 3.64 24.65 -26.88
CA PRO A 721 2.89 24.87 -28.11
C PRO A 721 1.41 25.18 -27.84
N GLY A 722 0.89 26.25 -28.44
CA GLY A 722 -0.51 26.66 -28.29
C GLY A 722 -0.88 27.36 -26.97
N LEU A 723 0.11 27.63 -26.10
CA LEU A 723 -0.09 28.34 -24.84
C LEU A 723 0.74 29.64 -24.80
N PRO A 724 0.31 30.66 -24.04
CA PRO A 724 1.07 31.91 -23.87
C PRO A 724 2.45 31.65 -23.23
N LEU A 725 3.43 32.49 -23.58
CA LEU A 725 4.73 32.48 -22.92
C LEU A 725 4.57 32.78 -21.41
N GLY A 726 5.29 32.05 -20.56
CA GLY A 726 5.19 32.19 -19.11
C GLY A 726 4.20 31.20 -18.46
N PHE A 727 3.49 30.41 -19.26
CA PHE A 727 2.71 29.28 -18.73
C PHE A 727 3.65 28.28 -18.06
N ARG A 728 3.29 27.84 -16.86
CA ARG A 728 4.09 26.87 -16.10
C ARG A 728 3.58 25.45 -16.35
N ALA A 729 4.46 24.47 -16.17
CA ALA A 729 4.11 23.07 -16.37
C ALA A 729 2.98 22.60 -15.42
N ILE A 730 2.93 23.11 -14.17
CA ILE A 730 1.84 22.83 -13.22
C ILE A 730 0.49 23.41 -13.66
N GLN A 731 0.44 24.30 -14.63
CA GLN A 731 -0.77 24.91 -15.15
C GLN A 731 -1.32 24.20 -16.40
N LEU A 732 -0.60 23.20 -16.92
CA LEU A 732 -0.98 22.52 -18.14
C LEU A 732 -2.33 21.81 -17.97
N PRO A 733 -3.32 22.12 -18.83
CA PRO A 733 -4.66 21.55 -18.72
C PRO A 733 -4.70 20.08 -19.17
N ASP A 734 -3.75 19.68 -20.02
CA ASP A 734 -3.75 18.38 -20.70
C ASP A 734 -2.37 17.73 -20.66
N SER A 735 -2.34 16.40 -20.55
CA SER A 735 -1.12 15.60 -20.63
C SER A 735 -0.52 15.54 -22.03
N ARG A 736 -1.27 15.89 -23.07
CA ARG A 736 -0.84 15.85 -24.48
C ARG A 736 -0.15 17.12 -24.99
N VAL A 737 0.09 18.12 -24.14
CA VAL A 737 0.97 19.22 -24.51
C VAL A 737 2.39 18.66 -24.73
N PRO A 738 2.97 18.76 -25.94
CA PRO A 738 4.24 18.10 -26.24
C PRO A 738 5.37 18.65 -25.37
N SER A 739 6.06 17.76 -24.67
CA SER A 739 7.27 18.07 -23.90
C SER A 739 8.04 16.79 -23.60
N TYR A 740 9.14 16.58 -24.31
CA TYR A 740 10.00 15.42 -24.08
C TYR A 740 10.52 15.36 -22.63
N PHE A 741 10.79 16.53 -22.03
CA PHE A 741 11.19 16.61 -20.61
C PHE A 741 10.13 16.00 -19.70
N LEU A 742 8.86 16.44 -19.84
CA LEU A 742 7.77 15.98 -18.98
C LEU A 742 7.49 14.48 -19.16
N GLU A 743 7.56 13.98 -20.38
CA GLU A 743 7.38 12.56 -20.70
C GLU A 743 8.53 11.73 -20.08
N LEU A 744 9.77 12.14 -20.28
CA LEU A 744 10.95 11.47 -19.75
C LEU A 744 10.90 11.39 -18.22
N PHE A 745 10.51 12.49 -17.55
CA PHE A 745 10.46 12.58 -16.09
C PHE A 745 9.15 12.06 -15.48
N GLY A 746 8.28 11.40 -16.24
CA GLY A 746 7.17 10.58 -15.76
C GLY A 746 5.88 11.34 -15.50
N ARG A 747 5.57 12.39 -16.30
CA ARG A 747 4.23 12.95 -16.37
C ARG A 747 3.23 11.85 -16.74
N PRO A 748 2.07 11.70 -16.06
CA PRO A 748 1.09 10.69 -16.39
C PRO A 748 0.41 10.98 -17.73
N ASP A 749 0.04 9.92 -18.44
CA ASP A 749 -0.71 10.01 -19.69
C ASP A 749 -2.20 10.34 -19.50
N ARG A 750 -2.73 10.19 -18.28
CA ARG A 750 -4.15 10.35 -17.91
C ARG A 750 -5.07 9.36 -18.61
N ASP A 751 -4.59 8.11 -18.77
CA ASP A 751 -5.37 7.03 -19.37
C ASP A 751 -6.15 6.25 -18.31
N ILE A 752 -5.58 6.12 -17.12
CA ILE A 752 -6.19 5.41 -15.99
C ILE A 752 -6.35 6.32 -14.77
N ALA A 753 -7.38 6.04 -13.96
CA ALA A 753 -7.68 6.81 -12.74
C ALA A 753 -6.92 6.25 -11.53
N CYS A 754 -5.58 6.22 -11.60
CA CYS A 754 -4.72 5.65 -10.56
C CYS A 754 -3.51 6.55 -10.31
N GLU A 755 -3.11 6.71 -9.05
CA GLU A 755 -1.83 7.37 -8.71
C GLU A 755 -0.62 6.60 -9.26
N CYS A 756 -0.78 5.31 -9.57
CA CYS A 756 0.24 4.43 -10.13
C CYS A 756 0.71 4.84 -11.54
N GLU A 757 -0.04 5.67 -12.26
CA GLU A 757 0.31 6.12 -13.61
C GLU A 757 1.50 7.11 -13.60
N ARG A 758 1.65 7.89 -12.53
CA ARG A 758 2.77 8.81 -12.35
C ARG A 758 4.05 8.07 -11.95
N LYS A 759 5.05 8.08 -12.83
CA LYS A 759 6.33 7.41 -12.58
C LYS A 759 7.24 8.29 -11.72
N SER A 760 7.48 7.89 -10.49
CA SER A 760 8.37 8.57 -9.53
C SER A 760 9.79 7.99 -9.47
N GLU A 761 10.02 6.84 -10.09
CA GLU A 761 11.30 6.14 -10.06
C GLU A 761 12.43 6.94 -10.72
N THR A 762 13.62 6.81 -10.15
CA THR A 762 14.85 7.40 -10.73
C THR A 762 15.46 6.42 -11.72
N ALA A 763 15.71 6.89 -12.95
CA ALA A 763 16.35 6.11 -13.98
C ALA A 763 17.67 6.77 -14.44
N LEU A 764 18.59 5.97 -14.93
CA LEU A 764 19.86 6.47 -15.51
C LEU A 764 19.63 7.52 -16.61
N GLN A 765 18.55 7.36 -17.37
CA GLN A 765 18.17 8.29 -18.44
C GLN A 765 17.92 9.72 -17.94
N HIS A 766 17.34 9.87 -16.71
CA HIS A 766 17.13 11.18 -16.09
C HIS A 766 18.46 11.88 -15.80
N ALA A 767 19.42 11.16 -15.20
CA ALA A 767 20.74 11.71 -14.91
C ALA A 767 21.50 12.08 -16.20
N LEU A 768 21.49 11.20 -17.20
CA LEU A 768 22.13 11.47 -18.49
C LEU A 768 21.52 12.70 -19.18
N TYR A 769 20.20 12.85 -19.14
CA TYR A 769 19.53 14.00 -19.75
C TYR A 769 19.89 15.32 -19.05
N LEU A 770 19.98 15.33 -17.72
CA LEU A 770 20.35 16.54 -16.97
C LEU A 770 21.84 16.90 -17.14
N ILE A 771 22.72 15.90 -17.23
CA ILE A 771 24.16 16.12 -17.35
C ILE A 771 24.58 16.50 -18.78
N SER A 772 23.97 15.91 -19.79
CA SER A 772 24.40 16.04 -21.19
C SER A 772 23.34 16.57 -22.15
N GLY A 773 22.14 16.91 -21.62
CA GLY A 773 21.04 17.37 -22.44
C GLY A 773 21.14 18.85 -22.81
N GLU A 774 21.04 19.15 -24.10
CA GLU A 774 21.06 20.51 -24.64
C GLU A 774 19.98 21.42 -24.01
N HIS A 775 18.88 20.83 -23.56
CA HIS A 775 17.76 21.59 -22.99
C HIS A 775 18.18 22.35 -21.70
N LEU A 776 18.87 21.68 -20.76
CA LEU A 776 19.32 22.31 -19.53
C LEU A 776 20.45 23.29 -19.81
N GLU A 777 21.43 22.93 -20.68
CA GLU A 777 22.51 23.83 -21.08
C GLU A 777 21.95 25.12 -21.70
N ARG A 778 20.96 25.02 -22.58
CA ARG A 778 20.31 26.17 -23.20
C ARG A 778 19.61 27.05 -22.16
N LYS A 779 18.87 26.45 -21.20
CA LYS A 779 18.19 27.21 -20.13
C LYS A 779 19.17 27.97 -19.24
N VAL A 780 20.33 27.39 -18.94
CA VAL A 780 21.36 28.06 -18.14
C VAL A 780 22.04 29.17 -18.95
N ARG A 781 22.42 28.92 -20.24
CA ARG A 781 23.15 29.86 -21.08
C ARG A 781 22.28 31.07 -21.50
N ASP A 782 21.02 30.80 -21.90
CA ASP A 782 20.15 31.83 -22.47
C ASP A 782 19.30 32.51 -21.38
N GLY A 783 19.32 31.96 -20.16
CA GLY A 783 18.60 32.48 -19.00
C GLY A 783 19.06 33.87 -18.57
N GLN A 784 18.13 34.59 -17.91
CA GLN A 784 18.37 36.00 -17.56
C GLN A 784 19.05 36.16 -16.19
N ARG A 785 18.97 35.16 -15.29
CA ARG A 785 19.46 35.31 -13.91
C ARG A 785 20.91 35.71 -13.81
N ILE A 786 21.82 34.98 -14.44
CA ILE A 786 23.27 35.29 -14.40
C ILE A 786 23.55 36.66 -15.02
N LYS A 787 22.95 36.95 -16.17
CA LYS A 787 23.10 38.23 -16.86
C LYS A 787 22.66 39.40 -15.97
N ARG A 788 21.48 39.26 -15.35
CA ARG A 788 20.94 40.30 -14.45
C ARG A 788 21.84 40.54 -13.24
N LEU A 789 22.33 39.47 -12.62
CA LEU A 789 23.18 39.57 -11.44
C LEU A 789 24.53 40.22 -11.76
N LEU A 790 25.13 39.90 -12.92
CA LEU A 790 26.37 40.54 -13.38
C LEU A 790 26.17 42.02 -13.78
N GLN A 791 25.06 42.35 -14.42
CA GLN A 791 24.69 43.73 -14.75
C GLN A 791 24.48 44.60 -13.50
N ALA A 792 23.92 43.98 -12.43
CA ALA A 792 23.75 44.65 -11.14
C ALA A 792 25.08 44.87 -10.39
N SER A 793 26.23 44.46 -10.97
CA SER A 793 27.60 44.64 -10.40
C SER A 793 27.73 44.11 -8.98
N LEU A 794 27.02 43.00 -8.66
CA LEU A 794 27.09 42.36 -7.36
C LEU A 794 28.45 41.71 -7.13
N SER A 795 28.87 41.64 -5.85
CA SER A 795 30.04 40.87 -5.46
C SER A 795 29.82 39.36 -5.72
N ASP A 796 30.89 38.58 -5.86
CA ASP A 796 30.81 37.15 -6.07
C ASP A 796 30.08 36.45 -4.90
N ASP A 797 30.25 36.93 -3.67
CA ASP A 797 29.48 36.40 -2.53
C ASP A 797 27.99 36.70 -2.62
N ALA A 798 27.62 37.89 -3.09
CA ALA A 798 26.20 38.21 -3.28
C ALA A 798 25.58 37.39 -4.43
N ILE A 799 26.36 37.14 -5.50
CA ILE A 799 25.88 36.24 -6.59
C ILE A 799 25.71 34.80 -6.07
N MET A 800 26.67 34.32 -5.26
CA MET A 800 26.53 33.01 -4.62
C MET A 800 25.23 32.92 -3.76
N ASP A 801 25.00 33.92 -2.91
CA ASP A 801 23.78 33.95 -2.10
C ASP A 801 22.53 33.89 -2.96
N GLU A 802 22.45 34.70 -4.02
CA GLU A 802 21.31 34.69 -4.94
C GLU A 802 21.09 33.32 -5.60
N LEU A 803 22.14 32.66 -6.07
CA LEU A 803 22.01 31.37 -6.72
C LEU A 803 21.61 30.26 -5.78
N TRP A 804 22.19 30.21 -4.56
CA TRP A 804 21.83 29.21 -3.55
C TRP A 804 20.41 29.42 -3.01
N LEU A 805 20.03 30.66 -2.74
CA LEU A 805 18.67 30.99 -2.33
C LEU A 805 17.65 30.60 -3.41
N ALA A 806 17.94 30.89 -4.68
CA ALA A 806 17.05 30.55 -5.79
C ALA A 806 16.95 29.04 -6.03
N ALA A 807 18.07 28.32 -5.99
CA ALA A 807 18.08 26.90 -6.33
C ALA A 807 17.81 25.98 -5.14
N LEU A 808 18.37 26.28 -3.96
CA LEU A 808 18.38 25.43 -2.78
C LEU A 808 17.61 26.00 -1.58
N SER A 809 17.12 27.24 -1.69
CA SER A 809 16.36 27.94 -0.63
C SER A 809 17.14 28.12 0.69
N ARG A 810 18.47 28.16 0.61
CA ARG A 810 19.40 28.39 1.74
C ARG A 810 20.59 29.20 1.28
N PHE A 811 21.33 29.74 2.24
CA PHE A 811 22.63 30.32 1.96
C PHE A 811 23.70 29.23 1.71
N PRO A 812 24.77 29.53 0.91
CA PRO A 812 25.88 28.63 0.76
C PRO A 812 26.66 28.48 2.07
N THR A 813 27.18 27.27 2.31
CA THR A 813 28.09 27.00 3.43
C THR A 813 29.46 27.62 3.17
N ASP A 814 30.30 27.76 4.22
CA ASP A 814 31.66 28.28 4.08
C ASP A 814 32.53 27.42 3.13
N GLU A 815 32.32 26.08 3.16
CA GLU A 815 33.00 25.15 2.27
C GLU A 815 32.58 25.36 0.81
N GLU A 816 31.30 25.55 0.55
CA GLU A 816 30.78 25.84 -0.79
C GLU A 816 31.30 27.18 -1.30
N ARG A 817 31.32 28.22 -0.45
CA ARG A 817 31.91 29.52 -0.80
C ARG A 817 33.38 29.42 -1.20
N GLN A 818 34.17 28.69 -0.40
CA GLN A 818 35.58 28.47 -0.70
C GLN A 818 35.78 27.75 -2.04
N LYS A 819 35.02 26.70 -2.31
CA LYS A 819 35.11 25.95 -3.58
C LYS A 819 34.77 26.81 -4.79
N VAL A 820 33.70 27.60 -4.71
CA VAL A 820 33.29 28.49 -5.80
C VAL A 820 34.32 29.59 -6.02
N ARG A 821 34.81 30.23 -4.97
CA ARG A 821 35.88 31.25 -5.08
C ARG A 821 37.16 30.69 -5.74
N ALA A 822 37.59 29.49 -5.32
CA ALA A 822 38.73 28.81 -5.93
C ALA A 822 38.49 28.50 -7.41
N TYR A 823 37.28 28.02 -7.76
CA TYR A 823 36.92 27.76 -9.15
C TYR A 823 36.90 29.03 -10.01
N LEU A 824 36.31 30.13 -9.54
CA LEU A 824 36.30 31.42 -10.23
C LEU A 824 37.71 31.96 -10.42
N ALA A 825 38.56 31.90 -9.40
CA ALA A 825 39.92 32.33 -9.48
C ALA A 825 40.76 31.55 -10.52
N ASP A 826 40.56 30.23 -10.59
CA ASP A 826 41.25 29.38 -11.60
C ASP A 826 40.76 29.69 -13.02
N ARG A 827 39.43 29.85 -13.19
CA ARG A 827 38.84 30.16 -14.52
C ARG A 827 39.21 31.55 -15.04
N LEU A 828 39.44 32.51 -14.15
CA LEU A 828 39.76 33.89 -14.50
C LEU A 828 41.26 34.19 -14.51
N LYS A 829 42.12 33.22 -14.12
CA LYS A 829 43.56 33.42 -13.99
C LYS A 829 44.24 33.93 -15.28
N ASP A 830 43.83 33.42 -16.43
CA ASP A 830 44.41 33.77 -17.73
C ASP A 830 43.51 34.68 -18.56
N ALA A 831 42.46 35.27 -17.94
CA ALA A 831 41.52 36.15 -18.62
C ALA A 831 42.16 37.49 -18.98
N LYS A 832 42.27 37.79 -20.26
CA LYS A 832 42.72 39.08 -20.78
C LYS A 832 41.52 39.90 -21.29
N ASP A 833 41.35 40.01 -22.59
CA ASP A 833 40.28 40.81 -23.20
C ASP A 833 38.87 40.24 -23.11
N ASN A 834 38.71 38.99 -22.66
CA ASN A 834 37.42 38.28 -22.55
C ASN A 834 36.98 37.98 -21.11
N ALA A 835 37.50 38.70 -20.12
CA ALA A 835 37.26 38.45 -18.70
C ALA A 835 35.74 38.40 -18.34
N ASN A 836 34.93 39.32 -18.86
CA ASN A 836 33.49 39.35 -18.62
C ASN A 836 32.75 38.12 -19.17
N ALA A 837 33.09 37.70 -20.38
CA ALA A 837 32.48 36.48 -20.97
C ALA A 837 32.90 35.22 -20.24
N LEU A 838 34.16 35.10 -19.81
CA LEU A 838 34.63 33.98 -19.00
C LEU A 838 33.98 33.97 -17.61
N ARG A 839 33.76 35.14 -17.00
CA ARG A 839 33.05 35.27 -15.71
C ARG A 839 31.59 34.84 -15.84
N GLU A 840 30.88 35.27 -16.90
CA GLU A 840 29.51 34.81 -17.16
C GLU A 840 29.47 33.29 -17.32
N GLN A 841 30.39 32.74 -18.13
CA GLN A 841 30.47 31.29 -18.34
C GLN A 841 30.76 30.52 -17.02
N ALA A 842 31.66 31.02 -16.19
CA ALA A 842 31.99 30.40 -14.91
C ALA A 842 30.76 30.37 -13.97
N TRP A 843 29.96 31.43 -13.92
CA TRP A 843 28.72 31.45 -13.16
C TRP A 843 27.64 30.55 -13.77
N GLN A 844 27.57 30.41 -15.08
CA GLN A 844 26.72 29.43 -15.76
C GLN A 844 27.13 28.01 -15.37
N ASP A 845 28.42 27.70 -15.29
CA ASP A 845 28.92 26.39 -14.85
C ASP A 845 28.52 26.11 -13.38
N VAL A 846 28.59 27.10 -12.49
CA VAL A 846 28.17 27.02 -11.09
C VAL A 846 26.66 26.74 -11.01
N LEU A 847 25.85 27.50 -11.75
CA LEU A 847 24.41 27.31 -11.79
C LEU A 847 24.04 25.93 -12.33
N TRP A 848 24.71 25.49 -13.40
CA TRP A 848 24.50 24.15 -13.94
C TRP A 848 24.82 23.06 -12.90
N ALA A 849 25.89 23.22 -12.12
CA ALA A 849 26.26 22.29 -11.06
C ALA A 849 25.21 22.25 -9.97
N LEU A 850 24.66 23.39 -9.52
CA LEU A 850 23.58 23.46 -8.53
C LEU A 850 22.32 22.72 -8.99
N LEU A 851 21.92 22.91 -10.25
CA LEU A 851 20.74 22.25 -10.83
C LEU A 851 20.88 20.72 -10.96
N ASN A 852 22.11 20.19 -10.91
CA ASN A 852 22.42 18.77 -10.93
C ASN A 852 22.65 18.16 -9.53
N THR A 853 22.54 18.95 -8.45
CA THR A 853 22.67 18.43 -7.09
C THR A 853 21.45 17.59 -6.70
N LYS A 854 21.65 16.62 -5.81
CA LYS A 854 20.54 15.86 -5.21
C LYS A 854 19.59 16.79 -4.44
N GLU A 855 20.12 17.79 -3.75
CA GLU A 855 19.38 18.77 -2.99
C GLU A 855 18.38 19.56 -3.87
N PHE A 856 18.77 19.86 -5.13
CA PHE A 856 17.88 20.50 -6.09
C PHE A 856 16.82 19.52 -6.65
N LEU A 857 17.24 18.30 -7.01
CA LEU A 857 16.40 17.33 -7.72
C LEU A 857 15.37 16.63 -6.85
N PHE A 858 15.56 16.66 -5.53
CA PHE A 858 14.70 15.95 -4.59
C PHE A 858 14.07 16.93 -3.58
N ASN A 859 12.87 16.59 -3.14
CA ASN A 859 12.22 17.15 -1.97
C ASN A 859 12.59 16.31 -0.75
N HIS A 860 13.06 16.96 0.31
CA HIS A 860 13.63 16.30 1.48
C HIS A 860 13.28 17.00 2.79
#